data_7b0ac54a5ba8c2c4b1aa42fa3d6ad287
#
_entry.id   7b0ac54a5ba8c2c4b1aa42fa3d6ad287
#
_cell.length_a   1.000
_cell.length_b   1.000
_cell.length_c   1.000
_cell.angle_alpha   90.00
_cell.angle_beta   90.00
_cell.angle_gamma   90.00
#
_symmetry.space_group_name_H-M   'P 1'
#
loop_
_entity.id
_entity.type
_entity.pdbx_description
1 polymer ?
#
loop_
_entity_poly.entity_id
_entity_poly.type
_entity_poly.pdbx_seq_one_letter_code
_entity_poly.pdbx_strand_id
1 'polypeptide(L)'
;MKLRSGIIVIMIVLLSRVTLFAGEGMWIPMLLQQMNEKEMQEMGMEITAEDIYSLNKSSLKDAILLFGRGCTSEIISKDGLLLTNHHCGFGNIQKHSTVENDYLTDGFWAMNRNEELPNPGLTATLMIEMRDVTDSVLVNVNDEMTMNDRKAAIGANIKRITKNFERDSQYKASIKPFFKGNAYYMIITEVFKDIRLVGAPPSNIGKFGGDTDNWMWPRHTGDFSLFRIYVDKDGNPAEYSEDNVPYQPKFYFPISLEGVEENDFTFVFGYPARTNEYLPSYAVELITEVGNPNKIELRETRLGIFKKYSNKDPEVRIKYATKDARVANYWKKMIGESGGVKRMNGIEKKKDFEKEFNKWAKESDNDQYASILSEFESLYDELTPIQVAAEYMMEGGMAIELIKFASYYNKLVKLSKNDPDNKDAIDKELASLNKRNSGFFKDYYKPIDEEVMTALLKLYNDNMPDGDYKPEFLSTIKTKFGGDYKAYTNYVFSKSMFDDESKLTTLLDSYKPKNYKKIEKDPAYKMAMEMGNLFRAHLAGQMRSINNSIDSLMRIYMKAQMEMNPDARYYPDANFTLRVSYGNVNGYSPKDAVYYKHFTTLDGIMEKEDPDIYDYVVTDRLRELYETKDYGQYADKDGNLRVGFAASNHTTGGNSGSPVLNAKGELVGVNFDRCWEGTMSDLMYDPNVCRNISIDIRYFLFIVDKYAGAGYLLDEMTLIK
;
A
#
# COMPACT_ATOMS: atom_id res chain seq x y z
N MET A 1 63.26 38.00 -38.05
CA MET A 1 62.80 36.77 -37.36
C MET A 1 61.59 37.11 -36.52
N LYS A 2 60.38 36.79 -37.00
CA LYS A 2 59.12 36.98 -36.26
C LYS A 2 58.59 35.62 -35.89
N LEU A 3 58.61 35.29 -34.58
CA LEU A 3 57.91 34.14 -34.04
C LEU A 3 56.40 34.43 -34.05
N ARG A 4 55.62 33.56 -34.71
CA ARG A 4 54.15 33.51 -34.60
C ARG A 4 53.79 32.52 -33.51
N SER A 5 53.30 33.03 -32.41
CA SER A 5 52.66 32.23 -31.36
C SER A 5 51.27 31.84 -31.83
N GLY A 6 51.03 30.55 -32.11
CA GLY A 6 49.69 29.99 -32.33
C GLY A 6 49.03 29.71 -30.98
N ILE A 7 47.97 30.40 -30.70
CA ILE A 7 47.04 30.10 -29.59
C ILE A 7 46.12 28.97 -30.04
N ILE A 8 46.34 27.78 -29.48
CA ILE A 8 45.38 26.67 -29.60
C ILE A 8 44.30 26.92 -28.55
N VAL A 9 43.14 27.33 -29.02
CA VAL A 9 41.92 27.39 -28.20
C VAL A 9 41.37 25.95 -28.11
N ILE A 10 41.62 25.30 -26.97
CA ILE A 10 40.94 24.06 -26.64
C ILE A 10 39.52 24.40 -26.21
N MET A 11 38.58 24.20 -27.12
CA MET A 11 37.15 24.29 -26.87
C MET A 11 36.79 23.04 -26.01
N ILE A 12 36.77 23.19 -24.67
CA ILE A 12 36.19 22.20 -23.78
C ILE A 12 34.68 22.28 -23.95
N VAL A 13 34.16 21.38 -24.77
CA VAL A 13 32.72 21.11 -24.80
C VAL A 13 32.39 20.44 -23.46
N LEU A 14 31.90 21.22 -22.52
CA LEU A 14 31.21 20.71 -21.36
C LEU A 14 29.93 20.00 -21.89
N LEU A 15 30.07 18.72 -22.21
CA LEU A 15 28.95 17.82 -22.22
C LEU A 15 28.42 17.81 -20.78
N SER A 16 27.43 18.65 -20.52
CA SER A 16 26.53 18.45 -19.38
C SER A 16 25.92 17.06 -19.60
N ARG A 17 26.51 16.06 -18.96
CA ARG A 17 25.84 14.79 -18.72
C ARG A 17 24.63 15.17 -17.89
N VAL A 18 23.49 15.30 -18.53
CA VAL A 18 22.20 15.11 -17.88
C VAL A 18 22.30 13.67 -17.37
N THR A 19 22.63 13.51 -16.12
CA THR A 19 22.48 12.23 -15.42
C THR A 19 20.98 12.00 -15.41
N LEU A 20 20.50 11.29 -16.42
CA LEU A 20 19.23 10.61 -16.37
C LEU A 20 19.31 9.71 -15.14
N PHE A 21 18.57 10.05 -14.10
CA PHE A 21 18.49 9.22 -12.92
C PHE A 21 17.67 7.98 -13.33
N ALA A 22 18.40 6.92 -13.69
CA ALA A 22 17.84 5.61 -13.89
C ALA A 22 17.14 5.18 -12.59
N GLY A 23 15.90 4.73 -12.69
CA GLY A 23 15.12 4.18 -11.58
C GLY A 23 13.86 4.94 -11.20
N GLU A 24 13.71 6.21 -11.54
CA GLU A 24 12.49 6.96 -11.29
C GLU A 24 11.39 6.64 -12.30
N GLY A 25 10.16 6.44 -11.80
CA GLY A 25 8.96 6.31 -12.62
C GLY A 25 8.27 4.96 -12.52
N MET A 26 6.96 5.01 -12.69
CA MET A 26 6.06 3.85 -12.78
C MET A 26 5.35 3.92 -14.13
N TRP A 27 6.00 3.35 -15.15
CA TRP A 27 5.69 3.57 -16.55
C TRP A 27 4.51 2.74 -17.04
N ILE A 28 3.74 3.28 -17.99
CA ILE A 28 2.65 2.57 -18.65
C ILE A 28 3.24 1.53 -19.62
N PRO A 29 2.94 0.23 -19.47
CA PRO A 29 3.61 -0.80 -20.27
C PRO A 29 3.43 -0.64 -21.77
N MET A 30 2.25 -0.23 -22.23
CA MET A 30 1.97 -0.04 -23.64
C MET A 30 2.74 1.13 -24.29
N LEU A 31 3.33 2.02 -23.50
CA LEU A 31 4.10 3.17 -23.98
C LEU A 31 5.61 2.97 -23.91
N LEU A 32 6.11 1.85 -23.37
CA LEU A 32 7.53 1.61 -23.14
C LEU A 32 8.36 1.74 -24.42
N GLN A 33 7.87 1.22 -25.54
CA GLN A 33 8.58 1.29 -26.83
C GLN A 33 8.90 2.73 -27.24
N GLN A 34 7.97 3.65 -26.96
CA GLN A 34 8.12 5.04 -27.36
C GLN A 34 8.91 5.87 -26.33
N MET A 35 8.82 5.51 -25.05
CA MET A 35 9.31 6.35 -23.96
C MET A 35 10.61 5.86 -23.33
N ASN A 36 10.78 4.52 -23.15
CA ASN A 36 11.78 3.99 -22.22
C ASN A 36 12.66 2.88 -22.82
N GLU A 37 12.21 2.16 -23.85
CA GLU A 37 12.89 0.95 -24.35
C GLU A 37 14.39 1.18 -24.61
N LYS A 38 14.72 2.30 -25.26
CA LYS A 38 16.12 2.62 -25.57
C LYS A 38 16.97 2.79 -24.30
N GLU A 39 16.45 3.50 -23.30
CA GLU A 39 17.15 3.70 -22.04
C GLU A 39 17.28 2.38 -21.27
N MET A 40 16.20 1.57 -21.21
CA MET A 40 16.24 0.26 -20.57
C MET A 40 17.30 -0.64 -21.22
N GLN A 41 17.42 -0.61 -22.55
CA GLN A 41 18.46 -1.35 -23.29
C GLN A 41 19.88 -0.80 -23.02
N GLU A 42 20.04 0.53 -22.94
CA GLU A 42 21.31 1.15 -22.56
C GLU A 42 21.74 0.79 -21.12
N MET A 43 20.77 0.51 -20.24
CA MET A 43 20.98 0.02 -18.87
C MET A 43 21.21 -1.49 -18.79
N GLY A 44 21.03 -2.25 -19.87
CA GLY A 44 21.31 -3.68 -19.95
C GLY A 44 20.11 -4.56 -20.28
N MET A 45 18.90 -4.04 -20.54
CA MET A 45 17.76 -4.86 -20.96
C MET A 45 18.04 -5.56 -22.28
N GLU A 46 17.85 -6.88 -22.35
CA GLU A 46 18.09 -7.71 -23.53
C GLU A 46 16.81 -8.02 -24.31
N ILE A 47 15.64 -7.87 -23.70
CA ILE A 47 14.33 -8.06 -24.33
C ILE A 47 13.78 -6.75 -24.89
N THR A 48 12.66 -6.82 -25.60
CA THR A 48 11.99 -5.66 -26.19
C THR A 48 10.77 -5.24 -25.39
N ALA A 49 10.30 -4.00 -25.59
CA ALA A 49 9.03 -3.52 -25.01
C ALA A 49 7.84 -4.40 -25.44
N GLU A 50 7.88 -5.00 -26.65
CA GLU A 50 6.85 -5.92 -27.13
C GLU A 50 6.87 -7.26 -26.39
N ASP A 51 8.00 -7.72 -25.87
CA ASP A 51 8.09 -8.90 -25.02
C ASP A 51 7.46 -8.62 -23.63
N ILE A 52 7.56 -7.37 -23.16
CA ILE A 52 6.93 -6.94 -21.90
C ILE A 52 5.42 -6.81 -22.07
N TYR A 53 4.97 -6.11 -23.11
CA TYR A 53 3.55 -5.85 -23.38
C TYR A 53 3.23 -6.01 -24.86
N SER A 54 2.42 -7.01 -25.21
CA SER A 54 1.89 -7.21 -26.55
C SER A 54 0.42 -7.61 -26.52
N LEU A 55 -0.30 -7.22 -27.56
CA LEU A 55 -1.65 -7.71 -27.86
C LEU A 55 -1.64 -8.76 -28.97
N ASN A 56 -0.55 -8.87 -29.73
CA ASN A 56 -0.42 -9.72 -30.89
C ASN A 56 0.21 -11.08 -30.57
N LYS A 57 1.00 -11.16 -29.53
CA LYS A 57 1.66 -12.37 -29.03
C LYS A 57 1.58 -12.45 -27.51
N SER A 58 1.86 -13.62 -26.96
CA SER A 58 2.06 -13.78 -25.52
C SER A 58 3.24 -12.93 -25.05
N SER A 59 3.11 -12.26 -23.92
CA SER A 59 4.10 -11.37 -23.34
C SER A 59 4.10 -11.48 -21.82
N LEU A 60 5.09 -10.87 -21.17
CA LEU A 60 5.26 -10.96 -19.71
C LEU A 60 4.00 -10.50 -18.93
N LYS A 61 3.21 -9.53 -19.46
CA LYS A 61 1.96 -9.08 -18.84
C LYS A 61 0.95 -10.21 -18.59
N ASP A 62 1.00 -11.28 -19.39
CA ASP A 62 0.03 -12.39 -19.35
C ASP A 62 0.25 -13.32 -18.13
N ALA A 63 1.32 -13.08 -17.35
CA ALA A 63 1.60 -13.80 -16.12
C ALA A 63 1.52 -12.93 -14.86
N ILE A 64 1.04 -11.68 -14.93
CA ILE A 64 1.00 -10.77 -13.80
C ILE A 64 -0.44 -10.41 -13.44
N LEU A 65 -0.82 -10.67 -12.20
CA LEU A 65 -2.19 -10.49 -11.73
C LEU A 65 -2.25 -9.57 -10.51
N LEU A 66 -3.32 -8.78 -10.44
CA LEU A 66 -3.69 -8.12 -9.20
C LEU A 66 -4.25 -9.17 -8.25
N PHE A 67 -3.59 -9.39 -7.12
CA PHE A 67 -3.96 -10.37 -6.10
C PHE A 67 -4.84 -9.73 -5.02
N GLY A 68 -6.04 -10.25 -4.88
CA GLY A 68 -7.02 -9.69 -3.98
C GLY A 68 -7.35 -8.23 -4.30
N ARG A 69 -7.17 -7.33 -3.33
CA ARG A 69 -7.51 -5.91 -3.47
C ARG A 69 -6.33 -4.96 -3.34
N GLY A 70 -5.12 -5.45 -3.25
CA GLY A 70 -4.01 -4.55 -2.93
C GLY A 70 -2.60 -5.09 -3.12
N CYS A 71 -2.43 -6.30 -3.64
CA CYS A 71 -1.12 -6.90 -3.93
C CYS A 71 -1.00 -7.29 -5.41
N THR A 72 0.19 -7.62 -5.83
CA THR A 72 0.50 -8.25 -7.12
C THR A 72 0.81 -9.74 -6.89
N SER A 73 0.68 -10.54 -7.90
CA SER A 73 1.15 -11.93 -7.98
C SER A 73 1.59 -12.25 -9.40
N GLU A 74 2.43 -13.27 -9.53
CA GLU A 74 2.89 -13.78 -10.82
C GLU A 74 2.64 -15.28 -10.96
N ILE A 75 2.41 -15.72 -12.21
CA ILE A 75 2.30 -17.13 -12.56
C ILE A 75 3.69 -17.67 -12.82
N ILE A 76 4.09 -18.72 -12.10
CA ILE A 76 5.43 -19.33 -12.16
C ILE A 76 5.43 -20.77 -12.65
N SER A 77 4.29 -21.30 -13.07
CA SER A 77 4.20 -22.66 -13.60
C SER A 77 3.18 -22.79 -14.74
N LYS A 78 3.34 -23.84 -15.52
CA LYS A 78 2.39 -24.21 -16.58
C LYS A 78 0.99 -24.58 -16.05
N ASP A 79 0.86 -24.86 -14.77
CA ASP A 79 -0.37 -25.30 -14.10
C ASP A 79 -0.94 -24.21 -13.16
N GLY A 80 -0.69 -22.94 -13.47
CA GLY A 80 -1.33 -21.80 -12.81
C GLY A 80 -0.90 -21.56 -11.38
N LEU A 81 0.32 -22.00 -10.98
CA LEU A 81 0.88 -21.70 -9.65
C LEU A 81 1.20 -20.22 -9.56
N LEU A 82 0.66 -19.55 -8.55
CA LEU A 82 0.86 -18.14 -8.25
C LEU A 82 1.89 -17.97 -7.13
N LEU A 83 2.82 -17.07 -7.32
CA LEU A 83 3.72 -16.57 -6.30
C LEU A 83 3.28 -15.16 -5.89
N THR A 84 3.24 -14.86 -4.59
CA THR A 84 3.01 -13.54 -4.01
C THR A 84 3.65 -13.46 -2.63
N ASN A 85 3.51 -12.35 -1.93
CA ASN A 85 4.08 -12.24 -0.58
C ASN A 85 3.28 -13.00 0.48
N HIS A 86 3.97 -13.38 1.57
CA HIS A 86 3.37 -13.95 2.77
C HIS A 86 2.36 -12.96 3.39
N HIS A 87 2.73 -11.69 3.53
CA HIS A 87 1.84 -10.68 4.09
C HIS A 87 0.59 -10.44 3.21
N CYS A 88 0.65 -10.67 1.89
CA CYS A 88 -0.50 -10.63 0.98
C CYS A 88 -1.45 -11.81 1.20
N GLY A 89 -0.90 -12.99 1.47
CA GLY A 89 -1.63 -14.22 1.78
C GLY A 89 -2.07 -14.33 3.25
N PHE A 90 -1.50 -13.52 4.16
CA PHE A 90 -1.62 -13.66 5.61
C PHE A 90 -3.07 -13.87 6.10
N GLY A 91 -3.99 -13.04 5.63
CA GLY A 91 -5.40 -13.14 6.03
C GLY A 91 -6.09 -14.44 5.55
N ASN A 92 -5.61 -15.05 4.47
CA ASN A 92 -6.12 -16.33 3.97
C ASN A 92 -5.51 -17.49 4.75
N ILE A 93 -4.19 -17.46 5.03
CA ILE A 93 -3.50 -18.43 5.88
C ILE A 93 -4.16 -18.45 7.26
N GLN A 94 -4.40 -17.29 7.86
CA GLN A 94 -5.05 -17.15 9.16
C GLN A 94 -6.46 -17.74 9.21
N LYS A 95 -7.25 -17.60 8.12
CA LYS A 95 -8.61 -18.19 8.05
C LYS A 95 -8.60 -19.73 8.12
N HIS A 96 -7.55 -20.36 7.63
CA HIS A 96 -7.36 -21.80 7.66
C HIS A 96 -6.67 -22.28 8.94
N SER A 97 -6.06 -21.39 9.73
CA SER A 97 -5.41 -21.73 10.99
C SER A 97 -6.43 -22.00 12.09
N THR A 98 -6.23 -23.09 12.83
CA THR A 98 -6.96 -23.44 14.05
C THR A 98 -5.97 -23.66 15.19
N VAL A 99 -6.45 -23.96 16.40
CA VAL A 99 -5.57 -24.31 17.54
C VAL A 99 -4.81 -25.63 17.29
N GLU A 100 -5.45 -26.55 16.56
CA GLU A 100 -4.86 -27.87 16.22
C GLU A 100 -3.95 -27.80 14.99
N ASN A 101 -4.16 -26.82 14.11
CA ASN A 101 -3.39 -26.62 12.87
C ASN A 101 -3.07 -25.14 12.72
N ASP A 102 -2.03 -24.67 13.40
CA ASP A 102 -1.61 -23.27 13.36
C ASP A 102 -0.70 -22.99 12.15
N TYR A 103 -1.31 -22.87 10.97
CA TYR A 103 -0.58 -22.62 9.72
C TYR A 103 0.20 -21.29 9.69
N LEU A 104 -0.11 -20.36 10.58
CA LEU A 104 0.71 -19.15 10.73
C LEU A 104 2.03 -19.43 11.43
N THR A 105 2.01 -20.29 12.47
CA THR A 105 3.20 -20.63 13.25
C THR A 105 4.01 -21.75 12.60
N ASP A 106 3.33 -22.78 12.07
CA ASP A 106 3.96 -24.01 11.58
C ASP A 106 4.22 -23.98 10.05
N GLY A 107 3.59 -23.03 9.33
CA GLY A 107 3.52 -23.04 7.89
C GLY A 107 2.45 -24.00 7.35
N PHE A 108 2.20 -23.93 6.06
CA PHE A 108 1.30 -24.85 5.34
C PHE A 108 1.91 -25.25 4.00
N TRP A 109 1.86 -26.54 3.67
CA TRP A 109 2.31 -27.06 2.38
C TRP A 109 1.37 -28.19 1.97
N ALA A 110 0.62 -27.96 0.90
CA ALA A 110 -0.16 -28.99 0.24
C ALA A 110 0.79 -29.96 -0.47
N MET A 111 0.84 -31.20 -0.07
CA MET A 111 1.74 -32.21 -0.68
C MET A 111 1.17 -32.84 -1.95
N ASN A 112 -0.07 -32.52 -2.26
CA ASN A 112 -0.74 -32.83 -3.52
C ASN A 112 -1.93 -31.87 -3.74
N ARG A 113 -2.48 -31.87 -4.96
CA ARG A 113 -3.55 -30.90 -5.35
C ARG A 113 -4.84 -31.03 -4.57
N ASN A 114 -5.13 -32.18 -3.97
CA ASN A 114 -6.33 -32.37 -3.15
C ASN A 114 -6.23 -31.70 -1.77
N GLU A 115 -5.03 -31.40 -1.34
CA GLU A 115 -4.77 -30.68 -0.09
C GLU A 115 -4.76 -29.17 -0.25
N GLU A 116 -4.80 -28.65 -1.48
CA GLU A 116 -4.84 -27.20 -1.74
C GLU A 116 -6.14 -26.59 -1.22
N LEU A 117 -6.03 -25.54 -0.39
CA LEU A 117 -7.14 -25.02 0.40
C LEU A 117 -7.88 -23.88 -0.34
N PRO A 118 -9.20 -23.98 -0.57
CA PRO A 118 -9.97 -22.96 -1.27
C PRO A 118 -10.11 -21.67 -0.46
N ASN A 119 -10.07 -20.51 -1.12
CA ASN A 119 -10.21 -19.20 -0.50
C ASN A 119 -11.41 -18.43 -1.05
N PRO A 120 -12.64 -18.73 -0.63
CA PRO A 120 -13.84 -18.05 -1.12
C PRO A 120 -13.76 -16.53 -0.93
N GLY A 121 -13.97 -15.80 -2.03
CA GLY A 121 -13.92 -14.33 -2.06
C GLY A 121 -12.52 -13.74 -2.33
N LEU A 122 -11.47 -14.56 -2.42
CA LEU A 122 -10.18 -14.15 -2.98
C LEU A 122 -10.28 -14.15 -4.51
N THR A 123 -9.67 -13.16 -5.15
CA THR A 123 -9.64 -13.06 -6.62
C THR A 123 -8.23 -12.78 -7.11
N ALA A 124 -7.90 -13.28 -8.29
CA ALA A 124 -6.73 -12.88 -9.05
C ALA A 124 -7.21 -12.25 -10.38
N THR A 125 -6.75 -11.05 -10.70
CA THR A 125 -7.24 -10.29 -11.85
C THR A 125 -6.13 -10.07 -12.86
N LEU A 126 -6.30 -10.65 -14.05
CA LEU A 126 -5.37 -10.54 -15.18
C LEU A 126 -5.77 -9.36 -16.07
N MET A 127 -4.81 -8.51 -16.43
CA MET A 127 -5.03 -7.47 -17.43
C MET A 127 -4.86 -8.06 -18.85
N ILE A 128 -5.95 -8.03 -19.61
CA ILE A 128 -5.96 -8.51 -21.01
C ILE A 128 -5.44 -7.41 -21.93
N GLU A 129 -5.95 -6.19 -21.77
CA GLU A 129 -5.65 -5.09 -22.65
C GLU A 129 -5.75 -3.73 -21.94
N MET A 130 -4.93 -2.77 -22.38
CA MET A 130 -5.04 -1.34 -22.06
C MET A 130 -5.16 -0.56 -23.36
N ARG A 131 -6.09 0.42 -23.41
CA ARG A 131 -6.32 1.31 -24.58
C ARG A 131 -6.43 2.76 -24.13
N ASP A 132 -5.84 3.65 -24.90
CA ASP A 132 -6.15 5.09 -24.77
C ASP A 132 -7.57 5.35 -25.29
N VAL A 133 -8.38 5.96 -24.45
CA VAL A 133 -9.77 6.36 -24.74
C VAL A 133 -10.03 7.83 -24.39
N THR A 134 -8.95 8.61 -24.30
CA THR A 134 -8.99 10.01 -23.87
C THR A 134 -10.01 10.83 -24.68
N ASP A 135 -9.91 10.82 -26.00
CA ASP A 135 -10.82 11.56 -26.87
C ASP A 135 -12.28 11.12 -26.70
N SER A 136 -12.51 9.82 -26.52
CA SER A 136 -13.87 9.28 -26.35
C SER A 136 -14.47 9.63 -24.99
N VAL A 137 -13.64 9.77 -23.95
CA VAL A 137 -14.06 10.16 -22.60
C VAL A 137 -14.27 11.67 -22.53
N LEU A 138 -13.46 12.43 -23.22
CA LEU A 138 -13.52 13.90 -23.22
C LEU A 138 -14.44 14.49 -24.30
N VAL A 139 -15.14 13.67 -25.08
CA VAL A 139 -16.10 14.17 -26.05
C VAL A 139 -17.15 15.05 -25.37
N ASN A 140 -17.39 16.26 -25.89
CA ASN A 140 -18.26 17.28 -25.32
C ASN A 140 -17.88 17.72 -23.88
N VAL A 141 -16.62 17.58 -23.51
CA VAL A 141 -16.06 18.10 -22.25
C VAL A 141 -15.11 19.24 -22.59
N ASN A 142 -15.32 20.41 -21.96
CA ASN A 142 -14.46 21.59 -22.18
C ASN A 142 -14.04 22.21 -20.84
N ASP A 143 -13.15 23.19 -20.89
CA ASP A 143 -12.59 23.84 -19.71
C ASP A 143 -13.51 24.93 -19.11
N GLU A 144 -14.58 25.35 -19.81
CA GLU A 144 -15.61 26.26 -19.29
C GLU A 144 -16.63 25.58 -18.38
N MET A 145 -16.70 24.25 -18.38
CA MET A 145 -17.62 23.50 -17.55
C MET A 145 -17.28 23.66 -16.07
N THR A 146 -18.31 23.79 -15.23
CA THR A 146 -18.11 23.63 -13.80
C THR A 146 -17.56 22.24 -13.51
N MET A 147 -16.83 22.07 -12.38
CA MET A 147 -16.28 20.77 -12.01
C MET A 147 -17.35 19.68 -11.93
N ASN A 148 -18.54 20.00 -11.41
CA ASN A 148 -19.63 19.02 -11.29
C ASN A 148 -20.16 18.61 -12.67
N ASP A 149 -20.33 19.56 -13.58
CA ASP A 149 -20.79 19.28 -14.94
C ASP A 149 -19.73 18.46 -15.71
N ARG A 150 -18.46 18.81 -15.56
CA ARG A 150 -17.34 18.06 -16.13
C ARG A 150 -17.30 16.62 -15.59
N LYS A 151 -17.38 16.42 -14.28
CA LYS A 151 -17.43 15.08 -13.67
C LYS A 151 -18.65 14.28 -14.16
N ALA A 152 -19.81 14.92 -14.27
CA ALA A 152 -21.03 14.28 -14.77
C ALA A 152 -20.90 13.86 -16.24
N ALA A 153 -20.38 14.74 -17.11
CA ALA A 153 -20.16 14.45 -18.53
C ALA A 153 -19.17 13.30 -18.74
N ILE A 154 -18.02 13.35 -18.05
CA ILE A 154 -17.01 12.28 -18.05
C ILE A 154 -17.63 10.95 -17.56
N GLY A 155 -18.36 10.98 -16.44
CA GLY A 155 -19.03 9.79 -15.91
C GLY A 155 -20.05 9.17 -16.87
N ALA A 156 -20.80 10.01 -17.59
CA ALA A 156 -21.76 9.55 -18.62
C ALA A 156 -21.02 8.92 -19.82
N ASN A 157 -19.93 9.53 -20.28
CA ASN A 157 -19.09 9.00 -21.36
C ASN A 157 -18.44 7.66 -20.97
N ILE A 158 -17.86 7.56 -19.77
CA ILE A 158 -17.29 6.33 -19.24
C ILE A 158 -18.34 5.22 -19.23
N LYS A 159 -19.54 5.49 -18.67
CA LYS A 159 -20.63 4.52 -18.62
C LYS A 159 -21.07 4.07 -20.02
N ARG A 160 -21.11 4.99 -20.99
CA ARG A 160 -21.44 4.68 -22.39
C ARG A 160 -20.40 3.76 -23.03
N ILE A 161 -19.11 4.03 -22.79
CA ILE A 161 -18.00 3.25 -23.37
C ILE A 161 -17.97 1.85 -22.75
N THR A 162 -18.02 1.73 -21.42
CA THR A 162 -17.91 0.44 -20.72
C THR A 162 -19.11 -0.47 -20.94
N LYS A 163 -20.32 0.10 -21.10
CA LYS A 163 -21.53 -0.69 -21.34
C LYS A 163 -21.46 -1.62 -22.56
N ASN A 164 -20.69 -1.27 -23.55
CA ASN A 164 -20.51 -2.09 -24.76
C ASN A 164 -19.68 -3.36 -24.50
N PHE A 165 -18.90 -3.41 -23.40
CA PHE A 165 -18.07 -4.56 -23.03
C PHE A 165 -18.76 -5.50 -22.02
N GLU A 166 -19.81 -5.04 -21.33
CA GLU A 166 -20.48 -5.84 -20.29
C GLU A 166 -21.47 -6.89 -20.89
N ARG A 167 -21.74 -6.85 -22.19
CA ARG A 167 -22.88 -7.59 -22.78
C ARG A 167 -22.67 -9.08 -22.99
N ASP A 168 -21.42 -9.58 -23.14
CA ASP A 168 -21.19 -10.97 -23.58
C ASP A 168 -19.88 -11.61 -23.08
N SER A 169 -19.20 -11.09 -22.05
CA SER A 169 -17.88 -11.62 -21.77
C SER A 169 -17.57 -11.82 -20.29
N GLN A 170 -16.77 -12.83 -20.02
CA GLN A 170 -16.00 -13.03 -18.78
C GLN A 170 -15.11 -11.81 -18.44
N TYR A 171 -14.93 -10.88 -19.39
CA TYR A 171 -14.10 -9.71 -19.27
C TYR A 171 -14.83 -8.53 -18.63
N LYS A 172 -14.12 -7.73 -17.83
CA LYS A 172 -14.59 -6.49 -17.26
C LYS A 172 -13.79 -5.32 -17.82
N ALA A 173 -14.47 -4.23 -18.18
CA ALA A 173 -13.84 -3.00 -18.61
C ALA A 173 -13.95 -1.94 -17.52
N SER A 174 -12.85 -1.25 -17.25
CA SER A 174 -12.81 -0.07 -16.39
C SER A 174 -11.99 1.04 -17.05
N ILE A 175 -12.37 2.30 -16.81
CA ILE A 175 -11.62 3.45 -17.34
C ILE A 175 -11.05 4.22 -16.16
N LYS A 176 -9.75 4.49 -16.21
CA LYS A 176 -9.01 5.19 -15.17
C LYS A 176 -8.43 6.50 -15.70
N PRO A 177 -8.43 7.59 -14.88
CA PRO A 177 -7.72 8.82 -15.20
C PRO A 177 -6.22 8.66 -14.97
N PHE A 178 -5.43 9.29 -15.84
CA PHE A 178 -3.99 9.43 -15.77
C PHE A 178 -3.62 10.90 -15.89
N PHE A 179 -2.41 11.27 -15.45
CA PHE A 179 -1.94 12.68 -15.49
C PHE A 179 -2.98 13.66 -14.92
N LYS A 180 -3.50 13.33 -13.71
CA LYS A 180 -4.54 14.12 -13.03
C LYS A 180 -5.84 14.32 -13.83
N GLY A 181 -6.14 13.41 -14.79
CA GLY A 181 -7.34 13.46 -15.64
C GLY A 181 -7.15 14.17 -16.97
N ASN A 182 -5.91 14.34 -17.42
CA ASN A 182 -5.58 14.80 -18.76
C ASN A 182 -5.55 13.65 -19.80
N ALA A 183 -5.45 12.41 -19.35
CA ALA A 183 -5.57 11.22 -20.18
C ALA A 183 -6.45 10.16 -19.51
N TYR A 184 -7.06 9.29 -20.31
CA TYR A 184 -7.95 8.21 -19.84
C TYR A 184 -7.63 6.91 -20.55
N TYR A 185 -7.34 5.87 -19.78
CA TYR A 185 -7.10 4.55 -20.33
C TYR A 185 -8.20 3.58 -19.91
N MET A 186 -8.70 2.82 -20.87
CA MET A 186 -9.59 1.69 -20.63
C MET A 186 -8.74 0.44 -20.40
N ILE A 187 -9.05 -0.27 -19.33
CA ILE A 187 -8.38 -1.50 -18.91
C ILE A 187 -9.40 -2.62 -18.97
N ILE A 188 -9.11 -3.63 -19.75
CA ILE A 188 -9.91 -4.85 -19.89
C ILE A 188 -9.24 -5.93 -19.05
N THR A 189 -10.01 -6.57 -18.18
CA THR A 189 -9.50 -7.57 -17.22
C THR A 189 -10.35 -8.83 -17.22
N GLU A 190 -9.71 -9.95 -16.89
CA GLU A 190 -10.32 -11.21 -16.55
C GLU A 190 -10.14 -11.51 -15.07
N VAL A 191 -11.17 -12.03 -14.39
CA VAL A 191 -11.17 -12.20 -12.94
C VAL A 191 -11.36 -13.67 -12.58
N PHE A 192 -10.32 -14.28 -12.06
CA PHE A 192 -10.34 -15.63 -11.50
C PHE A 192 -10.82 -15.60 -10.04
N LYS A 193 -11.63 -16.58 -9.64
CA LYS A 193 -12.32 -16.60 -8.34
C LYS A 193 -12.07 -17.88 -7.53
N ASP A 194 -11.66 -18.97 -8.16
CA ASP A 194 -11.21 -20.17 -7.45
C ASP A 194 -9.67 -20.10 -7.31
N ILE A 195 -9.25 -19.54 -6.18
CA ILE A 195 -7.85 -19.37 -5.83
C ILE A 195 -7.59 -20.19 -4.57
N ARG A 196 -6.68 -21.18 -4.66
CA ARG A 196 -6.38 -22.09 -3.57
C ARG A 196 -5.00 -21.86 -2.98
N LEU A 197 -4.88 -21.94 -1.67
CA LEU A 197 -3.59 -21.88 -0.96
C LEU A 197 -2.84 -23.20 -1.20
N VAL A 198 -1.61 -23.11 -1.68
CA VAL A 198 -0.71 -24.23 -1.99
C VAL A 198 0.40 -24.34 -0.94
N GLY A 199 0.99 -23.21 -0.55
CA GLY A 199 2.07 -23.19 0.41
C GLY A 199 2.33 -21.82 1.01
N ALA A 200 2.75 -21.85 2.27
CA ALA A 200 3.23 -20.66 2.97
C ALA A 200 4.25 -21.10 4.04
N PRO A 201 5.41 -20.45 4.11
CA PRO A 201 6.35 -20.70 5.19
C PRO A 201 5.76 -20.27 6.54
N PRO A 202 6.26 -20.79 7.67
CA PRO A 202 5.91 -20.30 8.98
C PRO A 202 6.26 -18.82 9.15
N SER A 203 5.54 -18.11 10.04
CA SER A 203 5.72 -16.66 10.22
C SER A 203 7.16 -16.26 10.59
N ASN A 204 7.90 -17.13 11.27
CA ASN A 204 9.31 -16.88 11.58
C ASN A 204 10.28 -17.05 10.39
N ILE A 205 9.74 -17.36 9.20
CA ILE A 205 10.42 -17.21 7.90
C ILE A 205 9.71 -16.12 7.11
N GLY A 206 8.38 -16.25 6.90
CA GLY A 206 7.56 -15.34 6.09
C GLY A 206 7.42 -13.93 6.65
N LYS A 207 7.68 -13.76 7.95
CA LYS A 207 7.64 -12.48 8.67
C LYS A 207 8.84 -12.32 9.61
N PHE A 208 9.98 -12.94 9.32
CA PHE A 208 11.19 -12.77 10.13
C PHE A 208 11.60 -11.32 10.28
N GLY A 209 11.92 -10.89 11.51
CA GLY A 209 12.17 -9.49 11.85
C GLY A 209 10.90 -8.68 12.16
N GLY A 210 9.72 -9.24 11.89
CA GLY A 210 8.41 -8.71 12.28
C GLY A 210 8.22 -7.23 11.98
N ASP A 211 7.62 -6.51 12.93
CA ASP A 211 7.43 -5.06 12.82
C ASP A 211 8.71 -4.27 13.15
N THR A 212 9.71 -4.92 13.79
CA THR A 212 11.01 -4.31 14.11
C THR A 212 11.79 -3.98 12.82
N ASP A 213 11.85 -4.93 11.88
CA ASP A 213 12.54 -4.78 10.60
C ASP A 213 11.66 -4.19 9.48
N ASN A 214 10.38 -3.92 9.74
CA ASN A 214 9.47 -3.34 8.74
C ASN A 214 10.00 -1.99 8.23
N TRP A 215 10.08 -1.80 6.90
CA TRP A 215 10.73 -0.69 6.19
C TRP A 215 12.27 -0.64 6.34
N MET A 216 12.89 -1.57 7.03
CA MET A 216 14.33 -1.49 7.30
C MET A 216 15.14 -2.32 6.31
N TRP A 217 16.33 -1.85 6.01
CA TRP A 217 17.39 -2.59 5.36
C TRP A 217 18.68 -2.50 6.24
N PRO A 218 19.42 -3.58 6.47
CA PRO A 218 19.35 -4.93 5.86
C PRO A 218 18.15 -5.78 6.35
N ARG A 219 17.49 -6.46 5.40
CA ARG A 219 16.28 -7.25 5.60
C ARG A 219 16.54 -8.74 5.35
N HIS A 220 15.92 -9.62 6.17
CA HIS A 220 16.14 -11.06 6.12
C HIS A 220 14.84 -11.87 6.10
N THR A 221 13.79 -11.32 5.55
CA THR A 221 12.45 -11.90 5.55
C THR A 221 12.21 -12.72 4.28
N GLY A 222 11.74 -13.96 4.41
CA GLY A 222 11.25 -14.78 3.32
C GLY A 222 9.76 -14.54 3.03
N ASP A 223 9.40 -13.32 2.69
CA ASP A 223 8.00 -12.85 2.57
C ASP A 223 7.35 -13.36 1.29
N PHE A 224 7.01 -14.65 1.21
CA PHE A 224 6.32 -15.26 0.08
C PHE A 224 5.20 -16.21 0.50
N SER A 225 4.25 -16.44 -0.39
CA SER A 225 3.23 -17.49 -0.31
C SER A 225 2.81 -17.95 -1.70
N LEU A 226 2.37 -19.20 -1.80
CA LEU A 226 1.97 -19.85 -3.03
C LEU A 226 0.46 -20.10 -3.05
N PHE A 227 -0.14 -19.77 -4.17
CA PHE A 227 -1.54 -20.07 -4.47
C PHE A 227 -1.63 -20.71 -5.84
N ARG A 228 -2.83 -21.22 -6.23
CA ARG A 228 -3.08 -21.72 -7.57
C ARG A 228 -4.42 -21.24 -8.07
N ILE A 229 -4.46 -20.89 -9.36
CA ILE A 229 -5.70 -20.57 -10.07
C ILE A 229 -6.34 -21.86 -10.55
N TYR A 230 -7.64 -21.99 -10.31
CA TYR A 230 -8.49 -23.02 -10.87
C TYR A 230 -9.58 -22.41 -11.75
N VAL A 231 -9.94 -23.14 -12.81
CA VAL A 231 -10.92 -22.76 -13.82
C VAL A 231 -11.88 -23.92 -14.08
N ASP A 232 -12.99 -23.70 -14.77
CA ASP A 232 -13.87 -24.79 -15.20
C ASP A 232 -13.14 -25.69 -16.26
N LYS A 233 -13.80 -26.79 -16.63
CA LYS A 233 -13.25 -27.77 -17.58
C LYS A 233 -13.05 -27.20 -19.00
N ASP A 234 -13.72 -26.07 -19.30
CA ASP A 234 -13.58 -25.37 -20.58
C ASP A 234 -12.51 -24.25 -20.53
N GLY A 235 -11.85 -24.06 -19.37
CA GLY A 235 -10.81 -23.06 -19.15
C GLY A 235 -11.30 -21.67 -18.78
N ASN A 236 -12.59 -21.50 -18.44
CA ASN A 236 -13.16 -20.22 -18.08
C ASN A 236 -13.06 -19.97 -16.55
N PRO A 237 -12.93 -18.69 -16.13
CA PRO A 237 -13.00 -18.34 -14.71
C PRO A 237 -14.33 -18.80 -14.07
N ALA A 238 -14.24 -19.52 -12.96
CA ALA A 238 -15.37 -20.06 -12.24
C ALA A 238 -15.29 -19.78 -10.73
N GLU A 239 -16.43 -19.87 -10.05
CA GLU A 239 -16.45 -19.97 -8.58
C GLU A 239 -15.90 -21.35 -8.17
N TYR A 240 -15.51 -21.48 -6.89
CA TYR A 240 -14.99 -22.74 -6.37
C TYR A 240 -15.88 -23.94 -6.70
N SER A 241 -15.28 -24.99 -7.23
CA SER A 241 -15.87 -26.31 -7.42
C SER A 241 -14.78 -27.37 -7.32
N GLU A 242 -15.13 -28.55 -6.78
CA GLU A 242 -14.22 -29.71 -6.76
C GLU A 242 -13.90 -30.21 -8.18
N ASP A 243 -14.77 -29.92 -9.15
CA ASP A 243 -14.60 -30.28 -10.57
C ASP A 243 -13.65 -29.35 -11.34
N ASN A 244 -13.28 -28.20 -10.76
CA ASN A 244 -12.40 -27.25 -11.42
C ASN A 244 -10.98 -27.84 -11.59
N VAL A 245 -10.32 -27.41 -12.65
CA VAL A 245 -8.97 -27.85 -13.04
C VAL A 245 -7.98 -26.69 -12.93
N PRO A 246 -6.68 -26.96 -12.74
CA PRO A 246 -5.66 -25.92 -12.75
C PRO A 246 -5.66 -25.11 -14.05
N TYR A 247 -5.52 -23.80 -13.93
CA TYR A 247 -5.44 -22.90 -15.06
C TYR A 247 -4.17 -23.14 -15.89
N GLN A 248 -4.32 -23.17 -17.21
CA GLN A 248 -3.22 -23.27 -18.16
C GLN A 248 -2.92 -21.88 -18.74
N PRO A 249 -1.91 -21.15 -18.21
CA PRO A 249 -1.65 -19.78 -18.63
C PRO A 249 -1.01 -19.72 -20.04
N LYS A 250 -1.20 -18.59 -20.73
CA LYS A 250 -0.53 -18.30 -22.00
C LYS A 250 0.97 -18.06 -21.82
N PHE A 251 1.36 -17.59 -20.65
CA PHE A 251 2.73 -17.31 -20.24
C PHE A 251 2.90 -17.57 -18.74
N TYR A 252 4.05 -18.03 -18.32
CA TYR A 252 4.50 -18.11 -16.95
C TYR A 252 6.00 -17.81 -16.89
N PHE A 253 6.47 -17.24 -15.79
CA PHE A 253 7.85 -16.81 -15.70
C PHE A 253 8.83 -17.99 -15.57
N PRO A 254 9.87 -18.06 -16.41
CA PRO A 254 11.05 -18.86 -16.12
C PRO A 254 11.79 -18.23 -14.92
N ILE A 255 12.35 -19.07 -14.06
CA ILE A 255 13.04 -18.68 -12.83
C ILE A 255 14.54 -18.85 -13.02
N SER A 256 15.30 -17.76 -12.84
CA SER A 256 16.77 -17.79 -12.98
C SER A 256 17.45 -18.17 -11.66
N LEU A 257 18.32 -19.17 -11.70
CA LEU A 257 19.18 -19.58 -10.59
C LEU A 257 20.52 -18.82 -10.57
N GLU A 258 20.83 -18.00 -11.57
CA GLU A 258 22.05 -17.19 -11.62
C GLU A 258 22.09 -16.16 -10.47
N GLY A 259 20.89 -15.68 -10.05
CA GLY A 259 20.76 -14.62 -9.05
C GLY A 259 21.07 -13.24 -9.63
N VAL A 260 21.43 -12.30 -8.77
CA VAL A 260 21.74 -10.91 -9.17
C VAL A 260 23.04 -10.44 -8.55
N GLU A 261 23.78 -9.59 -9.28
CA GLU A 261 25.00 -8.92 -8.82
C GLU A 261 24.83 -7.40 -8.84
N GLU A 262 25.79 -6.69 -8.25
CA GLU A 262 25.77 -5.23 -8.21
C GLU A 262 25.83 -4.63 -9.62
N ASN A 263 24.95 -3.70 -9.92
CA ASN A 263 24.71 -3.02 -11.19
C ASN A 263 23.92 -3.84 -12.24
N ASP A 264 23.48 -5.05 -11.93
CA ASP A 264 22.59 -5.75 -12.84
C ASP A 264 21.29 -4.96 -13.07
N PHE A 265 20.86 -4.93 -14.34
CA PHE A 265 19.56 -4.36 -14.69
C PHE A 265 18.43 -5.22 -14.15
N THR A 266 17.45 -4.58 -13.52
CA THR A 266 16.21 -5.21 -13.07
C THR A 266 15.01 -4.33 -13.36
N PHE A 267 13.85 -4.96 -13.48
CA PHE A 267 12.58 -4.22 -13.50
C PHE A 267 11.52 -4.94 -12.70
N VAL A 268 10.64 -4.14 -12.07
CA VAL A 268 9.47 -4.60 -11.32
C VAL A 268 8.23 -4.35 -12.16
N PHE A 269 7.40 -5.37 -12.30
CA PHE A 269 6.20 -5.30 -13.12
C PHE A 269 4.97 -5.66 -12.27
N GLY A 270 4.15 -4.66 -11.90
CA GLY A 270 3.05 -4.90 -10.96
C GLY A 270 2.04 -3.77 -10.88
N TYR A 271 1.23 -3.79 -9.82
CA TYR A 271 0.09 -2.90 -9.61
C TYR A 271 0.34 -1.89 -8.46
N PRO A 272 1.19 -0.86 -8.66
CA PRO A 272 1.41 0.15 -7.65
C PRO A 272 0.12 0.90 -7.33
N ALA A 273 -0.12 1.19 -6.03
CA ALA A 273 -1.37 1.71 -5.56
C ALA A 273 -1.54 3.21 -5.82
N ARG A 274 -0.64 4.03 -5.24
CA ARG A 274 -0.77 5.49 -5.30
C ARG A 274 0.55 6.19 -5.02
N THR A 275 0.87 7.15 -5.90
CA THR A 275 1.90 8.18 -5.68
C THR A 275 1.30 9.57 -5.86
N ASN A 276 2.03 10.61 -5.52
CA ASN A 276 1.66 12.01 -5.69
C ASN A 276 2.91 12.86 -6.01
N GLU A 277 3.60 12.53 -7.09
CA GLU A 277 4.86 13.18 -7.48
C GLU A 277 4.72 14.65 -7.87
N TYR A 278 3.59 14.99 -8.49
CA TYR A 278 3.36 16.32 -9.11
C TYR A 278 2.66 17.29 -8.18
N LEU A 279 2.66 17.05 -6.87
CA LEU A 279 2.07 17.97 -5.90
C LEU A 279 2.84 19.30 -5.86
N PRO A 280 2.15 20.45 -5.66
CA PRO A 280 2.81 21.72 -5.36
C PRO A 280 3.43 21.71 -3.96
N SER A 281 4.35 22.65 -3.72
CA SER A 281 5.06 22.81 -2.43
C SER A 281 4.11 22.90 -1.25
N TYR A 282 3.01 23.65 -1.38
CA TYR A 282 1.97 23.79 -0.35
C TYR A 282 1.38 22.45 0.12
N ALA A 283 1.17 21.52 -0.81
CA ALA A 283 0.67 20.18 -0.48
C ALA A 283 1.71 19.37 0.28
N VAL A 284 2.98 19.43 -0.15
CA VAL A 284 4.07 18.71 0.51
C VAL A 284 4.31 19.27 1.91
N GLU A 285 4.27 20.58 2.10
CA GLU A 285 4.32 21.23 3.41
C GLU A 285 3.19 20.76 4.32
N LEU A 286 1.94 20.77 3.84
CA LEU A 286 0.79 20.31 4.61
C LEU A 286 0.95 18.84 5.04
N ILE A 287 1.50 17.97 4.18
CA ILE A 287 1.73 16.57 4.51
C ILE A 287 2.86 16.41 5.52
N THR A 288 4.04 17.00 5.26
CA THR A 288 5.28 16.67 5.98
C THR A 288 5.55 17.53 7.19
N GLU A 289 5.08 18.79 7.20
CA GLU A 289 5.34 19.74 8.28
C GLU A 289 4.13 19.92 9.22
N VAL A 290 2.93 19.51 8.81
CA VAL A 290 1.70 19.64 9.59
C VAL A 290 1.05 18.29 9.88
N GLY A 291 0.58 17.59 8.85
CA GLY A 291 -0.22 16.38 9.00
C GLY A 291 0.56 15.20 9.59
N ASN A 292 1.75 14.92 9.08
CA ASN A 292 2.59 13.83 9.60
C ASN A 292 3.01 14.07 11.05
N PRO A 293 3.54 15.24 11.46
CA PRO A 293 3.88 15.51 12.87
C PRO A 293 2.72 15.26 13.83
N ASN A 294 1.52 15.75 13.52
CA ASN A 294 0.32 15.53 14.35
C ASN A 294 -0.01 14.03 14.51
N LYS A 295 0.00 13.30 13.40
CA LYS A 295 -0.28 11.85 13.41
C LYS A 295 0.82 11.04 14.09
N ILE A 296 2.07 11.44 13.94
CA ILE A 296 3.22 10.81 14.61
C ILE A 296 3.06 10.92 16.13
N GLU A 297 2.79 12.11 16.67
CA GLU A 297 2.62 12.33 18.11
C GLU A 297 1.48 11.47 18.70
N LEU A 298 0.31 11.46 18.04
CA LEU A 298 -0.85 10.69 18.48
C LEU A 298 -0.61 9.17 18.43
N ARG A 299 0.10 8.69 17.41
CA ARG A 299 0.42 7.27 17.25
C ARG A 299 1.54 6.83 18.17
N GLU A 300 2.57 7.63 18.35
CA GLU A 300 3.66 7.37 19.30
C GLU A 300 3.12 7.23 20.72
N THR A 301 2.19 8.12 21.11
CA THR A 301 1.49 8.03 22.40
C THR A 301 0.76 6.70 22.56
N ARG A 302 0.03 6.25 21.54
CA ARG A 302 -0.66 4.95 21.55
C ARG A 302 0.31 3.78 21.64
N LEU A 303 1.34 3.78 20.81
CA LEU A 303 2.37 2.72 20.77
C LEU A 303 3.12 2.61 22.11
N GLY A 304 3.45 3.74 22.73
CA GLY A 304 4.06 3.77 24.06
C GLY A 304 3.18 3.10 25.12
N ILE A 305 1.85 3.34 25.07
CA ILE A 305 0.88 2.69 25.97
C ILE A 305 0.76 1.20 25.65
N PHE A 306 0.63 0.81 24.36
CA PHE A 306 0.57 -0.59 23.97
C PHE A 306 1.78 -1.36 24.48
N LYS A 307 2.99 -0.86 24.23
CA LYS A 307 4.25 -1.45 24.67
C LYS A 307 4.36 -1.58 26.20
N LYS A 308 3.90 -0.57 26.94
CA LYS A 308 3.87 -0.58 28.42
C LYS A 308 3.13 -1.81 28.99
N TYR A 309 2.01 -2.19 28.36
CA TYR A 309 1.20 -3.33 28.82
C TYR A 309 1.64 -4.64 28.20
N SER A 310 1.96 -4.67 26.90
CA SER A 310 2.41 -5.88 26.19
C SER A 310 3.72 -6.46 26.73
N ASN A 311 4.62 -5.59 27.23
CA ASN A 311 5.87 -6.06 27.86
C ASN A 311 5.66 -6.73 29.22
N LYS A 312 4.49 -6.58 29.84
CA LYS A 312 4.19 -7.13 31.16
C LYS A 312 3.34 -8.39 31.10
N ASP A 313 2.60 -8.58 30.01
CA ASP A 313 1.62 -9.63 29.87
C ASP A 313 1.62 -10.20 28.46
N PRO A 314 2.06 -11.46 28.28
CA PRO A 314 2.06 -12.14 26.99
C PRO A 314 0.66 -12.25 26.33
N GLU A 315 -0.41 -12.40 27.12
CA GLU A 315 -1.78 -12.45 26.59
C GLU A 315 -2.16 -11.09 25.97
N VAL A 316 -1.83 -9.99 26.65
CA VAL A 316 -2.07 -8.64 26.14
C VAL A 316 -1.24 -8.39 24.87
N ARG A 317 0.00 -8.88 24.83
CA ARG A 317 0.85 -8.81 23.65
C ARG A 317 0.19 -9.47 22.44
N ILE A 318 -0.35 -10.67 22.60
CA ILE A 318 -1.06 -11.39 21.53
C ILE A 318 -2.30 -10.60 21.06
N LYS A 319 -3.12 -10.12 22.00
CA LYS A 319 -4.33 -9.32 21.69
C LYS A 319 -4.02 -8.05 20.89
N TYR A 320 -2.90 -7.39 21.19
CA TYR A 320 -2.57 -6.11 20.58
C TYR A 320 -1.60 -6.19 19.41
N ALA A 321 -0.99 -7.34 19.11
CA ALA A 321 0.01 -7.51 18.06
C ALA A 321 -0.44 -6.91 16.69
N THR A 322 -1.63 -7.26 16.23
CA THR A 322 -2.15 -6.73 14.95
C THR A 322 -2.47 -5.23 15.00
N LYS A 323 -2.92 -4.74 16.15
CA LYS A 323 -3.23 -3.31 16.35
C LYS A 323 -1.96 -2.48 16.40
N ASP A 324 -0.97 -2.97 17.14
CA ASP A 324 0.37 -2.38 17.26
C ASP A 324 1.06 -2.30 15.89
N ALA A 325 1.17 -3.43 15.18
CA ALA A 325 1.73 -3.51 13.84
C ALA A 325 1.11 -2.48 12.86
N ARG A 326 -0.22 -2.38 12.86
CA ARG A 326 -0.92 -1.44 11.97
C ARG A 326 -0.65 0.02 12.32
N VAL A 327 -0.57 0.36 13.60
CA VAL A 327 -0.25 1.73 14.04
C VAL A 327 1.20 2.06 13.75
N ALA A 328 2.13 1.13 14.06
CA ALA A 328 3.57 1.27 13.90
C ALA A 328 3.97 1.39 12.42
N ASN A 329 3.34 0.62 11.52
CA ASN A 329 3.64 0.66 10.09
C ASN A 329 3.52 2.07 9.49
N TYR A 330 2.40 2.73 9.71
CA TYR A 330 2.19 4.09 9.21
C TYR A 330 2.96 5.15 10.02
N TRP A 331 3.17 4.93 11.32
CA TRP A 331 4.00 5.79 12.15
C TRP A 331 5.44 5.85 11.63
N LYS A 332 6.06 4.69 11.38
CA LYS A 332 7.40 4.59 10.77
C LYS A 332 7.43 5.24 9.38
N LYS A 333 6.44 4.95 8.54
CA LYS A 333 6.34 5.55 7.19
C LYS A 333 6.31 7.07 7.26
N MET A 334 5.49 7.66 8.10
CA MET A 334 5.35 9.12 8.22
C MET A 334 6.63 9.80 8.69
N ILE A 335 7.36 9.18 9.65
CA ILE A 335 8.66 9.68 10.10
C ILE A 335 9.68 9.64 8.95
N GLY A 336 9.77 8.52 8.24
CA GLY A 336 10.69 8.36 7.12
C GLY A 336 10.36 9.29 5.95
N GLU A 337 9.07 9.46 5.63
CA GLU A 337 8.59 10.34 4.58
C GLU A 337 8.95 11.82 4.85
N SER A 338 8.61 12.34 6.03
CA SER A 338 8.95 13.72 6.41
C SER A 338 10.47 13.91 6.51
N GLY A 339 11.18 12.93 7.10
CA GLY A 339 12.64 12.94 7.18
C GLY A 339 13.31 12.90 5.80
N GLY A 340 12.78 12.11 4.87
CA GLY A 340 13.27 12.01 3.50
C GLY A 340 13.09 13.31 2.71
N VAL A 341 11.88 13.89 2.71
CA VAL A 341 11.61 15.18 2.06
C VAL A 341 12.52 16.28 2.63
N LYS A 342 12.71 16.32 3.95
CA LYS A 342 13.63 17.27 4.60
C LYS A 342 15.08 17.06 4.17
N ARG A 343 15.57 15.80 4.15
CA ARG A 343 16.96 15.47 3.74
C ARG A 343 17.24 15.89 2.30
N MET A 344 16.27 15.73 1.40
CA MET A 344 16.37 16.13 -0.01
C MET A 344 16.26 17.63 -0.22
N ASN A 345 15.91 18.41 0.80
CA ASN A 345 15.46 19.80 0.65
C ASN A 345 14.25 19.90 -0.32
N GLY A 346 13.33 18.93 -0.22
CA GLY A 346 12.29 18.68 -1.23
C GLY A 346 11.32 19.82 -1.41
N ILE A 347 10.88 20.47 -0.33
CA ILE A 347 9.98 21.62 -0.38
C ILE A 347 10.63 22.78 -1.16
N GLU A 348 11.89 23.11 -0.86
CA GLU A 348 12.58 24.20 -1.59
C GLU A 348 12.82 23.85 -3.06
N LYS A 349 13.13 22.61 -3.40
CA LYS A 349 13.22 22.17 -4.80
C LYS A 349 11.90 22.39 -5.56
N LYS A 350 10.77 22.09 -4.91
CA LYS A 350 9.45 22.38 -5.52
C LYS A 350 9.20 23.88 -5.64
N LYS A 351 9.54 24.69 -4.64
CA LYS A 351 9.43 26.15 -4.71
C LYS A 351 10.33 26.75 -5.81
N ASP A 352 11.51 26.20 -6.02
CA ASP A 352 12.39 26.64 -7.10
C ASP A 352 11.80 26.30 -8.47
N PHE A 353 11.28 25.09 -8.65
CA PHE A 353 10.53 24.72 -9.85
C PHE A 353 9.30 25.63 -10.05
N GLU A 354 8.55 25.94 -9.01
CA GLU A 354 7.37 26.82 -9.04
C GLU A 354 7.72 28.26 -9.43
N LYS A 355 8.90 28.77 -9.06
CA LYS A 355 9.40 30.06 -9.53
C LYS A 355 9.64 30.06 -11.05
N GLU A 356 10.26 29.01 -11.58
CA GLU A 356 10.47 28.82 -13.01
C GLU A 356 9.14 28.67 -13.75
N PHE A 357 8.23 27.85 -13.22
CA PHE A 357 6.88 27.66 -13.72
C PHE A 357 6.11 29.00 -13.78
N ASN A 358 6.12 29.77 -12.71
CA ASN A 358 5.41 31.04 -12.63
C ASN A 358 5.95 32.08 -13.62
N LYS A 359 7.27 32.04 -13.90
CA LYS A 359 7.88 32.89 -14.94
C LYS A 359 7.36 32.48 -16.32
N TRP A 360 7.44 31.18 -16.64
CA TRP A 360 6.95 30.65 -17.91
C TRP A 360 5.43 30.90 -18.10
N ALA A 361 4.63 30.68 -17.05
CA ALA A 361 3.19 30.84 -17.07
C ALA A 361 2.77 32.32 -17.39
N LYS A 362 3.53 33.31 -16.88
CA LYS A 362 3.31 34.74 -17.19
C LYS A 362 3.70 35.13 -18.61
N GLU A 363 4.60 34.38 -19.21
CA GLU A 363 5.03 34.57 -20.61
C GLU A 363 4.13 33.80 -21.59
N SER A 364 3.29 32.88 -21.10
CA SER A 364 2.31 32.13 -21.87
C SER A 364 1.06 32.99 -22.15
N ASP A 365 0.38 32.77 -23.28
CA ASP A 365 -0.88 33.45 -23.62
C ASP A 365 -2.09 32.88 -22.83
N ASN A 366 -1.86 32.24 -21.66
CA ASN A 366 -2.87 31.59 -20.87
C ASN A 366 -2.94 32.15 -19.43
N ASP A 367 -3.87 33.07 -19.20
CA ASP A 367 -4.10 33.73 -17.91
C ASP A 367 -4.35 32.71 -16.76
N GLN A 368 -4.94 31.56 -17.09
CA GLN A 368 -5.22 30.53 -16.11
C GLN A 368 -3.94 29.91 -15.52
N TYR A 369 -2.87 29.79 -16.32
CA TYR A 369 -1.59 29.29 -15.83
C TYR A 369 -0.91 30.26 -14.86
N ALA A 370 -1.06 31.56 -15.09
CA ALA A 370 -0.45 32.62 -14.27
C ALA A 370 -1.04 32.67 -12.82
N SER A 371 -2.29 32.25 -12.63
CA SER A 371 -2.97 32.28 -11.31
C SER A 371 -2.85 31.00 -10.50
N ILE A 372 -2.47 29.86 -11.10
CA ILE A 372 -2.53 28.52 -10.49
C ILE A 372 -1.86 28.47 -9.11
N LEU A 373 -0.63 28.98 -8.99
CA LEU A 373 0.12 28.88 -7.74
C LEU A 373 -0.49 29.71 -6.62
N SER A 374 -1.00 30.91 -6.91
CA SER A 374 -1.69 31.75 -5.92
C SER A 374 -3.04 31.16 -5.52
N GLU A 375 -3.72 30.46 -6.42
CA GLU A 375 -4.95 29.74 -6.10
C GLU A 375 -4.67 28.52 -5.21
N PHE A 376 -3.59 27.76 -5.47
CA PHE A 376 -3.14 26.70 -4.56
C PHE A 376 -2.84 27.23 -3.17
N GLU A 377 -2.05 28.30 -3.04
CA GLU A 377 -1.74 28.94 -1.76
C GLU A 377 -3.02 29.22 -0.97
N SER A 378 -3.98 29.92 -1.57
CA SER A 378 -5.26 30.23 -0.92
C SER A 378 -6.04 29.00 -0.49
N LEU A 379 -6.12 27.97 -1.34
CA LEU A 379 -6.86 26.74 -1.04
C LEU A 379 -6.18 25.90 0.06
N TYR A 380 -4.86 25.83 0.10
CA TYR A 380 -4.14 25.11 1.15
C TYR A 380 -4.16 25.85 2.48
N ASP A 381 -4.15 27.20 2.47
CA ASP A 381 -4.36 28.01 3.67
C ASP A 381 -5.76 27.76 4.27
N GLU A 382 -6.79 27.71 3.42
CA GLU A 382 -8.16 27.39 3.86
C GLU A 382 -8.29 25.92 4.33
N LEU A 383 -7.63 24.97 3.65
CA LEU A 383 -7.71 23.54 3.95
C LEU A 383 -7.02 23.17 5.25
N THR A 384 -5.89 23.77 5.56
CA THR A 384 -5.00 23.38 6.67
C THR A 384 -5.71 23.26 8.02
N PRO A 385 -6.42 24.28 8.54
CA PRO A 385 -7.10 24.17 9.83
C PRO A 385 -8.20 23.12 9.82
N ILE A 386 -8.90 22.95 8.70
CA ILE A 386 -9.98 21.98 8.55
C ILE A 386 -9.43 20.54 8.55
N GLN A 387 -8.31 20.33 7.87
CA GLN A 387 -7.64 19.02 7.83
C GLN A 387 -7.05 18.66 9.18
N VAL A 388 -6.40 19.59 9.87
CA VAL A 388 -5.88 19.38 11.23
C VAL A 388 -7.04 18.99 12.17
N ALA A 389 -8.16 19.70 12.11
CA ALA A 389 -9.34 19.39 12.93
C ALA A 389 -9.86 17.96 12.64
N ALA A 390 -9.94 17.58 11.36
CA ALA A 390 -10.35 16.24 10.95
C ALA A 390 -9.36 15.15 11.42
N GLU A 391 -8.06 15.41 11.35
CA GLU A 391 -7.01 14.48 11.79
C GLU A 391 -7.06 14.22 13.30
N TYR A 392 -7.17 15.28 14.13
CA TYR A 392 -7.34 15.10 15.58
C TYR A 392 -8.65 14.41 15.94
N MET A 393 -9.74 14.68 15.22
CA MET A 393 -11.00 13.97 15.42
C MET A 393 -10.85 12.46 15.12
N MET A 394 -10.13 12.10 14.07
CA MET A 394 -9.94 10.70 13.68
C MET A 394 -8.89 9.98 14.53
N GLU A 395 -7.70 10.55 14.68
CA GLU A 395 -6.57 9.92 15.39
C GLU A 395 -6.57 10.18 16.90
N GLY A 396 -7.15 11.31 17.35
CA GLY A 396 -7.27 11.67 18.77
C GLY A 396 -8.58 11.23 19.42
N GLY A 397 -9.67 11.16 18.63
CA GLY A 397 -11.01 10.80 19.13
C GLY A 397 -11.44 9.40 18.71
N MET A 398 -11.62 9.19 17.42
CA MET A 398 -12.13 7.91 16.87
C MET A 398 -11.11 6.76 16.91
N ALA A 399 -9.85 7.03 17.24
CA ALA A 399 -8.86 5.99 17.49
C ALA A 399 -9.00 5.33 18.88
N ILE A 400 -9.77 5.91 19.79
CA ILE A 400 -10.15 5.29 21.08
C ILE A 400 -11.11 4.13 20.79
N GLU A 401 -10.74 2.91 21.21
CA GLU A 401 -11.44 1.71 20.81
C GLU A 401 -12.90 1.69 21.27
N LEU A 402 -13.16 2.07 22.50
CA LEU A 402 -14.51 2.15 23.07
C LEU A 402 -15.42 3.09 22.26
N ILE A 403 -14.92 4.27 21.89
CA ILE A 403 -15.68 5.27 21.13
C ILE A 403 -15.97 4.75 19.72
N LYS A 404 -14.95 4.24 19.06
CA LYS A 404 -15.09 3.65 17.73
C LYS A 404 -16.07 2.49 17.72
N PHE A 405 -15.99 1.62 18.70
CA PHE A 405 -16.88 0.47 18.82
C PHE A 405 -18.33 0.90 19.04
N ALA A 406 -18.58 1.85 19.94
CA ALA A 406 -19.90 2.43 20.17
C ALA A 406 -20.52 3.02 18.89
N SER A 407 -19.70 3.60 18.01
CA SER A 407 -20.17 4.20 16.75
C SER A 407 -20.85 3.20 15.80
N TYR A 408 -20.49 1.93 15.87
CA TYR A 408 -21.08 0.88 15.01
C TYR A 408 -22.57 0.64 15.28
N TYR A 409 -23.03 0.98 16.48
CA TYR A 409 -24.45 0.85 16.88
C TYR A 409 -25.35 1.94 16.28
N ASN A 410 -24.78 2.96 15.62
CA ASN A 410 -25.56 4.06 15.05
C ASN A 410 -26.61 3.61 14.02
N LYS A 411 -26.30 2.57 13.23
CA LYS A 411 -27.24 2.05 12.24
C LYS A 411 -28.44 1.39 12.92
N LEU A 412 -28.23 0.59 13.96
CA LEU A 412 -29.30 0.00 14.77
C LEU A 412 -30.17 1.08 15.43
N VAL A 413 -29.54 2.13 16.00
CA VAL A 413 -30.26 3.25 16.59
C VAL A 413 -31.13 3.95 15.54
N LYS A 414 -30.60 4.27 14.37
CA LYS A 414 -31.34 4.92 13.28
C LYS A 414 -32.51 4.07 12.78
N LEU A 415 -32.29 2.78 12.54
CA LEU A 415 -33.36 1.85 12.14
C LEU A 415 -34.47 1.82 13.19
N SER A 416 -34.11 1.61 14.44
CA SER A 416 -35.07 1.52 15.57
C SER A 416 -35.85 2.82 15.82
N LYS A 417 -35.27 3.98 15.45
CA LYS A 417 -35.89 5.29 15.64
C LYS A 417 -36.79 5.68 14.48
N ASN A 418 -36.35 5.43 13.24
CA ASN A 418 -37.00 5.93 12.04
C ASN A 418 -37.89 4.89 11.36
N ASP A 419 -37.65 3.59 11.57
CA ASP A 419 -38.37 2.47 10.94
C ASP A 419 -38.46 1.27 11.90
N PRO A 420 -39.11 1.47 13.09
CA PRO A 420 -39.14 0.47 14.16
C PRO A 420 -39.88 -0.84 13.80
N ASP A 421 -40.68 -0.81 12.78
CA ASP A 421 -41.46 -1.96 12.31
C ASP A 421 -40.72 -2.83 11.28
N ASN A 422 -39.57 -2.38 10.81
CA ASN A 422 -38.73 -3.12 9.84
C ASN A 422 -37.89 -4.20 10.55
N LYS A 423 -38.57 -5.28 10.93
CA LYS A 423 -37.93 -6.36 11.70
C LYS A 423 -36.75 -6.98 10.94
N ASP A 424 -36.88 -7.23 9.66
CA ASP A 424 -35.83 -7.89 8.86
C ASP A 424 -34.54 -7.07 8.84
N ALA A 425 -34.65 -5.74 8.69
CA ALA A 425 -33.47 -4.86 8.72
C ALA A 425 -32.84 -4.79 10.11
N ILE A 426 -33.65 -4.77 11.17
CA ILE A 426 -33.21 -4.77 12.56
C ILE A 426 -32.51 -6.10 12.89
N ASP A 427 -33.14 -7.24 12.56
CA ASP A 427 -32.59 -8.57 12.86
C ASP A 427 -31.25 -8.81 12.12
N LYS A 428 -31.17 -8.39 10.86
CA LYS A 428 -29.91 -8.42 10.10
C LYS A 428 -28.81 -7.57 10.77
N GLU A 429 -29.17 -6.39 11.29
CA GLU A 429 -28.21 -5.53 11.98
C GLU A 429 -27.80 -6.11 13.33
N LEU A 430 -28.71 -6.70 14.08
CA LEU A 430 -28.41 -7.41 15.33
C LEU A 430 -27.44 -8.57 15.12
N ALA A 431 -27.66 -9.40 14.08
CA ALA A 431 -26.74 -10.48 13.72
C ALA A 431 -25.35 -9.95 13.38
N SER A 432 -25.27 -8.84 12.64
CA SER A 432 -24.01 -8.17 12.31
C SER A 432 -23.28 -7.65 13.56
N LEU A 433 -24.00 -7.04 14.50
CA LEU A 433 -23.44 -6.53 15.74
C LEU A 433 -23.00 -7.65 16.68
N ASN A 434 -23.74 -8.76 16.78
CA ASN A 434 -23.32 -9.92 17.58
C ASN A 434 -21.97 -10.48 17.10
N LYS A 435 -21.81 -10.67 15.79
CA LYS A 435 -20.52 -11.07 15.22
C LYS A 435 -19.39 -10.07 15.51
N ARG A 436 -19.70 -8.77 15.45
CA ARG A 436 -18.75 -7.71 15.72
C ARG A 436 -18.35 -7.62 17.19
N ASN A 437 -19.29 -7.87 18.11
CA ASN A 437 -19.03 -7.92 19.54
C ASN A 437 -18.00 -9.00 19.88
N SER A 438 -18.24 -10.24 19.43
CA SER A 438 -17.29 -11.35 19.69
C SER A 438 -15.90 -11.05 19.15
N GLY A 439 -15.80 -10.45 17.94
CA GLY A 439 -14.52 -10.05 17.39
C GLY A 439 -13.83 -8.91 18.15
N PHE A 440 -14.58 -7.96 18.68
CA PHE A 440 -14.04 -6.86 19.47
C PHE A 440 -13.48 -7.32 20.80
N PHE A 441 -14.27 -8.05 21.59
CA PHE A 441 -13.86 -8.48 22.93
C PHE A 441 -12.75 -9.54 22.93
N LYS A 442 -12.59 -10.30 21.85
CA LYS A 442 -11.47 -11.22 21.68
C LYS A 442 -10.12 -10.52 21.89
N ASP A 443 -9.97 -9.32 21.29
CA ASP A 443 -8.71 -8.57 21.25
C ASP A 443 -8.76 -7.26 22.05
N TYR A 444 -9.79 -7.05 22.87
CA TYR A 444 -9.95 -5.83 23.66
C TYR A 444 -9.29 -5.97 25.03
N TYR A 445 -8.56 -4.93 25.44
CA TYR A 445 -8.01 -4.84 26.78
C TYR A 445 -8.25 -3.46 27.37
N LYS A 446 -9.27 -3.38 28.24
CA LYS A 446 -9.80 -2.15 28.84
C LYS A 446 -8.73 -1.22 29.45
N PRO A 447 -7.72 -1.69 30.22
CA PRO A 447 -6.73 -0.79 30.80
C PRO A 447 -5.91 0.01 29.78
N ILE A 448 -5.63 -0.59 28.62
CA ILE A 448 -4.97 0.12 27.50
C ILE A 448 -5.89 1.23 26.98
N ASP A 449 -7.14 0.93 26.71
CA ASP A 449 -8.08 1.89 26.10
C ASP A 449 -8.41 3.04 27.05
N GLU A 450 -8.48 2.79 28.37
CA GLU A 450 -8.60 3.84 29.40
C GLU A 450 -7.39 4.79 29.41
N GLU A 451 -6.17 4.27 29.32
CA GLU A 451 -4.97 5.11 29.30
C GLU A 451 -4.84 5.85 27.97
N VAL A 452 -5.14 5.19 26.85
CA VAL A 452 -5.19 5.79 25.49
C VAL A 452 -6.21 6.92 25.46
N MET A 453 -7.45 6.70 25.95
CA MET A 453 -8.47 7.74 25.98
C MET A 453 -8.01 8.96 26.78
N THR A 454 -7.42 8.74 27.94
CA THR A 454 -6.93 9.84 28.80
C THR A 454 -5.87 10.68 28.08
N ALA A 455 -4.90 10.03 27.44
CA ALA A 455 -3.78 10.71 26.77
C ALA A 455 -4.24 11.39 25.46
N LEU A 456 -5.00 10.69 24.64
CA LEU A 456 -5.42 11.21 23.34
C LEU A 456 -6.42 12.38 23.47
N LEU A 457 -7.36 12.35 24.42
CA LEU A 457 -8.29 13.46 24.63
C LEU A 457 -7.57 14.74 25.06
N LYS A 458 -6.46 14.59 25.82
CA LYS A 458 -5.62 15.73 26.17
C LYS A 458 -4.97 16.35 24.95
N LEU A 459 -4.27 15.52 24.15
CA LEU A 459 -3.63 15.98 22.90
C LEU A 459 -4.66 16.58 21.92
N TYR A 460 -5.83 15.95 21.79
CA TYR A 460 -6.92 16.43 20.97
C TYR A 460 -7.36 17.84 21.39
N ASN A 461 -7.57 18.07 22.69
CA ASN A 461 -7.97 19.38 23.18
C ASN A 461 -6.88 20.45 23.01
N ASP A 462 -5.61 20.07 23.27
CA ASP A 462 -4.50 21.01 23.32
C ASP A 462 -4.09 21.49 21.91
N ASN A 463 -4.24 20.65 20.90
CA ASN A 463 -3.78 20.91 19.54
C ASN A 463 -4.91 21.19 18.53
N MET A 464 -6.17 21.10 18.95
CA MET A 464 -7.31 21.37 18.06
C MET A 464 -7.35 22.85 17.67
N PRO A 465 -7.43 23.19 16.37
CA PRO A 465 -7.58 24.57 15.93
C PRO A 465 -8.80 25.26 16.57
N ASP A 466 -8.73 26.58 16.72
CA ASP A 466 -9.89 27.37 17.14
C ASP A 466 -10.98 27.36 16.07
N GLY A 467 -12.24 27.31 16.50
CA GLY A 467 -13.40 27.26 15.61
C GLY A 467 -14.50 26.33 16.14
N ASP A 468 -15.53 26.12 15.31
CA ASP A 468 -16.70 25.29 15.63
C ASP A 468 -16.41 23.77 15.48
N TYR A 469 -15.14 23.39 15.63
CA TYR A 469 -14.69 22.00 15.45
C TYR A 469 -14.57 21.23 16.76
N LYS A 470 -14.57 21.93 17.93
CA LYS A 470 -14.37 21.33 19.25
C LYS A 470 -15.65 20.66 19.73
N PRO A 471 -15.64 19.33 20.01
CA PRO A 471 -16.76 18.66 20.61
C PRO A 471 -17.10 19.21 22.02
N GLU A 472 -18.41 19.20 22.38
CA GLU A 472 -18.90 19.69 23.67
C GLU A 472 -18.33 18.90 24.86
N PHE A 473 -18.01 17.60 24.64
CA PHE A 473 -17.42 16.79 25.70
C PHE A 473 -16.06 17.34 26.19
N LEU A 474 -15.27 17.99 25.31
CA LEU A 474 -14.02 18.66 25.73
C LEU A 474 -14.31 19.83 26.68
N SER A 475 -15.35 20.61 26.38
CA SER A 475 -15.82 21.67 27.32
C SER A 475 -16.37 21.09 28.63
N THR A 476 -17.02 19.92 28.55
CA THR A 476 -17.50 19.18 29.73
C THR A 476 -16.34 18.74 30.63
N ILE A 477 -15.22 18.26 30.04
CA ILE A 477 -14.01 17.93 30.82
C ILE A 477 -13.54 19.15 31.62
N LYS A 478 -13.43 20.30 30.95
CA LYS A 478 -13.02 21.56 31.61
C LYS A 478 -13.97 22.00 32.70
N THR A 479 -15.29 22.01 32.44
CA THR A 479 -16.28 22.65 33.32
C THR A 479 -16.75 21.74 34.43
N LYS A 480 -16.90 20.43 34.22
CA LYS A 480 -17.44 19.47 35.20
C LYS A 480 -16.37 18.61 35.87
N PHE A 481 -15.21 18.46 35.23
CA PHE A 481 -14.12 17.64 35.77
C PHE A 481 -12.85 18.46 36.06
N GLY A 482 -12.93 19.81 36.02
CA GLY A 482 -11.79 20.67 36.32
C GLY A 482 -10.58 20.51 35.40
N GLY A 483 -10.77 19.97 34.21
CA GLY A 483 -9.69 19.65 33.27
C GLY A 483 -9.00 18.29 33.53
N ASP A 484 -9.53 17.48 34.45
CA ASP A 484 -8.99 16.15 34.74
C ASP A 484 -9.51 15.11 33.72
N TYR A 485 -8.69 14.83 32.73
CA TYR A 485 -8.98 13.84 31.67
C TYR A 485 -9.11 12.43 32.23
N LYS A 486 -8.36 12.07 33.28
CA LYS A 486 -8.44 10.75 33.91
C LYS A 486 -9.78 10.58 34.64
N ALA A 487 -10.21 11.58 35.37
CA ALA A 487 -11.52 11.58 36.05
C ALA A 487 -12.66 11.44 35.01
N TYR A 488 -12.57 12.16 33.89
CA TYR A 488 -13.54 12.03 32.80
C TYR A 488 -13.53 10.65 32.15
N THR A 489 -12.36 10.09 31.86
CA THR A 489 -12.21 8.73 31.34
C THR A 489 -12.86 7.71 32.29
N ASN A 490 -12.54 7.78 33.58
CA ASN A 490 -13.14 6.90 34.60
C ASN A 490 -14.68 7.03 34.62
N TYR A 491 -15.21 8.25 34.48
CA TYR A 491 -16.65 8.46 34.35
C TYR A 491 -17.24 7.75 33.12
N VAL A 492 -16.64 7.92 31.93
CA VAL A 492 -17.11 7.31 30.68
C VAL A 492 -17.14 5.80 30.81
N PHE A 493 -16.03 5.19 31.23
CA PHE A 493 -15.92 3.73 31.37
C PHE A 493 -16.84 3.17 32.48
N SER A 494 -17.06 3.89 33.56
CA SER A 494 -17.99 3.43 34.61
C SER A 494 -19.47 3.47 34.22
N LYS A 495 -19.82 4.23 33.18
CA LYS A 495 -21.21 4.43 32.71
C LYS A 495 -21.50 3.78 31.37
N SER A 496 -20.49 3.49 30.59
CA SER A 496 -20.66 2.85 29.28
C SER A 496 -21.06 1.37 29.43
N MET A 497 -21.86 0.90 28.49
CA MET A 497 -22.13 -0.53 28.32
C MET A 497 -21.17 -1.18 27.32
N PHE A 498 -20.43 -0.39 26.55
CA PHE A 498 -19.61 -0.87 25.44
C PHE A 498 -18.26 -1.46 25.86
N ASP A 499 -17.90 -1.39 27.13
CA ASP A 499 -16.72 -2.04 27.71
C ASP A 499 -17.01 -3.41 28.33
N ASP A 500 -18.26 -3.89 28.22
CA ASP A 500 -18.74 -5.11 28.89
C ASP A 500 -19.53 -6.00 27.91
N GLU A 501 -18.91 -7.12 27.50
CA GLU A 501 -19.49 -8.06 26.54
C GLU A 501 -20.84 -8.62 27.03
N SER A 502 -20.97 -8.95 28.31
CA SER A 502 -22.17 -9.54 28.89
C SER A 502 -23.37 -8.58 28.83
N LYS A 503 -23.13 -7.29 29.12
CA LYS A 503 -24.18 -6.24 29.02
C LYS A 503 -24.65 -6.09 27.58
N LEU A 504 -23.73 -6.10 26.61
CA LEU A 504 -24.08 -5.96 25.19
C LEU A 504 -24.79 -7.18 24.65
N THR A 505 -24.32 -8.38 24.96
CA THR A 505 -24.99 -9.64 24.58
C THR A 505 -26.43 -9.64 25.12
N THR A 506 -26.61 -9.36 26.40
CA THR A 506 -27.94 -9.27 27.03
C THR A 506 -28.84 -8.22 26.33
N LEU A 507 -28.26 -7.07 25.95
CA LEU A 507 -29.01 -6.02 25.22
C LEU A 507 -29.46 -6.52 23.85
N LEU A 508 -28.57 -7.16 23.08
CA LEU A 508 -28.85 -7.59 21.71
C LEU A 508 -29.81 -8.77 21.67
N ASP A 509 -29.66 -9.77 22.56
CA ASP A 509 -30.51 -10.97 22.64
C ASP A 509 -31.96 -10.60 23.01
N SER A 510 -32.15 -9.58 23.84
CA SER A 510 -33.47 -9.11 24.28
C SER A 510 -33.92 -7.83 23.57
N TYR A 511 -33.30 -7.48 22.44
CA TYR A 511 -33.49 -6.18 21.82
C TYR A 511 -34.92 -5.94 21.35
N LYS A 512 -35.42 -4.75 21.65
CA LYS A 512 -36.67 -4.20 21.09
C LYS A 512 -36.35 -2.80 20.56
N PRO A 513 -37.03 -2.32 19.52
CA PRO A 513 -36.74 -1.01 18.93
C PRO A 513 -36.58 0.12 19.99
N LYS A 514 -37.45 0.17 20.99
CA LYS A 514 -37.38 1.16 22.07
C LYS A 514 -36.08 1.17 22.88
N ASN A 515 -35.27 0.09 22.79
CA ASN A 515 -34.01 -0.02 23.49
C ASN A 515 -32.92 0.90 22.92
N TYR A 516 -33.13 1.48 21.72
CA TYR A 516 -32.22 2.48 21.17
C TYR A 516 -31.95 3.63 22.14
N LYS A 517 -32.96 4.00 22.98
CA LYS A 517 -32.82 5.06 23.99
C LYS A 517 -31.77 4.76 25.05
N LYS A 518 -31.46 3.47 25.32
CA LYS A 518 -30.38 3.11 26.23
C LYS A 518 -29.01 3.38 25.58
N ILE A 519 -28.89 3.05 24.29
CA ILE A 519 -27.67 3.28 23.50
C ILE A 519 -27.42 4.79 23.37
N GLU A 520 -28.45 5.59 23.04
CA GLU A 520 -28.33 7.05 22.92
C GLU A 520 -27.91 7.74 24.22
N LYS A 521 -28.12 7.12 25.38
CA LYS A 521 -27.73 7.68 26.69
C LYS A 521 -26.30 7.35 27.08
N ASP A 522 -25.70 6.35 26.44
CA ASP A 522 -24.34 5.91 26.73
C ASP A 522 -23.31 7.00 26.41
N PRO A 523 -22.38 7.31 27.32
CA PRO A 523 -21.42 8.40 27.14
C PRO A 523 -20.46 8.14 25.98
N ALA A 524 -19.99 6.91 25.74
CA ALA A 524 -19.12 6.58 24.61
C ALA A 524 -19.85 6.75 23.27
N TYR A 525 -21.11 6.31 23.21
CA TYR A 525 -21.95 6.52 22.03
C TYR A 525 -22.19 8.01 21.76
N LYS A 526 -22.48 8.80 22.80
CA LYS A 526 -22.66 10.26 22.67
C LYS A 526 -21.40 10.91 22.09
N MET A 527 -20.22 10.59 22.62
CA MET A 527 -18.96 11.13 22.10
C MET A 527 -18.77 10.79 20.62
N ALA A 528 -19.01 9.54 20.25
CA ALA A 528 -18.90 9.09 18.85
C ALA A 528 -19.88 9.85 17.93
N MET A 529 -21.13 10.02 18.37
CA MET A 529 -22.15 10.73 17.60
C MET A 529 -21.90 12.22 17.50
N GLU A 530 -21.41 12.83 18.54
CA GLU A 530 -21.03 14.24 18.55
C GLU A 530 -19.91 14.52 17.55
N MET A 531 -18.81 13.78 17.61
CA MET A 531 -17.72 13.90 16.62
C MET A 531 -18.22 13.66 15.19
N GLY A 532 -19.01 12.61 14.98
CA GLY A 532 -19.57 12.31 13.65
C GLY A 532 -20.53 13.38 13.13
N ASN A 533 -21.28 14.06 14.00
CA ASN A 533 -22.16 15.16 13.64
C ASN A 533 -21.36 16.42 13.30
N LEU A 534 -20.39 16.79 14.14
CA LEU A 534 -19.49 17.92 13.88
C LEU A 534 -18.74 17.73 12.56
N PHE A 535 -18.18 16.53 12.31
CA PHE A 535 -17.51 16.25 11.06
C PHE A 535 -18.43 16.50 9.84
N ARG A 536 -19.66 16.02 9.89
CA ARG A 536 -20.63 16.21 8.79
C ARG A 536 -21.08 17.66 8.64
N ALA A 537 -21.27 18.35 9.75
CA ALA A 537 -21.80 19.73 9.75
C ALA A 537 -20.74 20.76 9.34
N HIS A 538 -19.49 20.60 9.80
CA HIS A 538 -18.49 21.67 9.73
C HIS A 538 -17.26 21.29 8.87
N LEU A 539 -16.92 20.01 8.71
CA LEU A 539 -15.67 19.61 8.02
C LEU A 539 -15.93 19.00 6.64
N ALA A 540 -16.79 17.99 6.55
CA ALA A 540 -16.92 17.15 5.34
C ALA A 540 -17.33 17.93 4.08
N GLY A 541 -18.22 18.93 4.22
CA GLY A 541 -18.67 19.77 3.11
C GLY A 541 -17.57 20.68 2.60
N GLN A 542 -16.89 21.37 3.51
CA GLN A 542 -15.80 22.28 3.20
C GLN A 542 -14.61 21.53 2.58
N MET A 543 -14.14 20.46 3.24
CA MET A 543 -13.06 19.61 2.69
C MET A 543 -13.36 19.12 1.28
N ARG A 544 -14.61 18.68 1.03
CA ARG A 544 -15.02 18.22 -0.31
C ARG A 544 -14.96 19.35 -1.33
N SER A 545 -15.42 20.55 -0.98
CA SER A 545 -15.39 21.70 -1.87
C SER A 545 -13.97 22.08 -2.22
N ILE A 546 -13.12 22.27 -1.20
CA ILE A 546 -11.72 22.69 -1.37
C ILE A 546 -10.93 21.61 -2.15
N ASN A 547 -11.04 20.34 -1.77
CA ASN A 547 -10.36 19.26 -2.47
C ASN A 547 -10.83 19.15 -3.95
N ASN A 548 -12.10 19.40 -4.23
CA ASN A 548 -12.58 19.45 -5.60
C ASN A 548 -11.91 20.59 -6.40
N SER A 549 -11.74 21.77 -5.79
CA SER A 549 -11.02 22.89 -6.44
C SER A 549 -9.54 22.55 -6.65
N ILE A 550 -8.89 21.96 -5.64
CA ILE A 550 -7.49 21.47 -5.75
C ILE A 550 -7.37 20.43 -6.88
N ASP A 551 -8.27 19.45 -6.98
CA ASP A 551 -8.25 18.45 -8.05
C ASP A 551 -8.37 19.09 -9.44
N SER A 552 -9.16 20.15 -9.57
CA SER A 552 -9.29 20.91 -10.83
C SER A 552 -7.99 21.62 -11.18
N LEU A 553 -7.42 22.34 -10.21
CA LEU A 553 -6.14 23.02 -10.40
C LEU A 553 -5.01 22.04 -10.68
N MET A 554 -4.97 20.88 -9.99
CA MET A 554 -3.98 19.85 -10.26
C MET A 554 -4.01 19.32 -11.69
N ARG A 555 -5.20 19.20 -12.28
CA ARG A 555 -5.33 18.82 -13.70
C ARG A 555 -4.69 19.87 -14.60
N ILE A 556 -4.99 21.14 -14.35
CA ILE A 556 -4.48 22.26 -15.15
C ILE A 556 -2.96 22.41 -14.94
N TYR A 557 -2.51 22.32 -13.70
CA TYR A 557 -1.10 22.38 -13.33
C TYR A 557 -0.28 21.27 -13.98
N MET A 558 -0.81 20.03 -14.00
CA MET A 558 -0.15 18.91 -14.69
C MET A 558 -0.06 19.13 -16.19
N LYS A 559 -1.13 19.63 -16.83
CA LYS A 559 -1.13 19.98 -18.25
C LYS A 559 -0.09 21.07 -18.55
N ALA A 560 -0.06 22.11 -17.73
CA ALA A 560 0.87 23.23 -17.88
C ALA A 560 2.35 22.80 -17.70
N GLN A 561 2.65 21.89 -16.74
CA GLN A 561 3.99 21.33 -16.58
C GLN A 561 4.44 20.57 -17.84
N MET A 562 3.54 19.78 -18.44
CA MET A 562 3.82 19.03 -19.68
C MET A 562 4.02 19.98 -20.88
N GLU A 563 3.30 21.09 -20.94
CA GLU A 563 3.47 22.12 -21.98
C GLU A 563 4.74 22.96 -21.77
N MET A 564 5.12 23.22 -20.52
CA MET A 564 6.37 23.94 -20.17
C MET A 564 7.60 23.14 -20.60
N ASN A 565 7.58 21.83 -20.45
CA ASN A 565 8.72 20.96 -20.76
C ASN A 565 8.28 19.80 -21.69
N PRO A 566 7.99 20.09 -22.98
CA PRO A 566 7.43 19.08 -23.89
C PRO A 566 8.38 17.93 -24.23
N ASP A 567 9.69 18.13 -24.04
CA ASP A 567 10.70 17.11 -24.27
C ASP A 567 10.96 16.22 -23.03
N ALA A 568 10.38 16.57 -21.87
CA ALA A 568 10.51 15.78 -20.66
C ALA A 568 9.60 14.54 -20.73
N ARG A 569 10.10 13.42 -20.20
CA ARG A 569 9.32 12.21 -20.07
C ARG A 569 8.56 12.22 -18.75
N TYR A 570 7.25 12.26 -18.84
CA TYR A 570 6.37 12.20 -17.68
C TYR A 570 5.81 10.78 -17.52
N TYR A 571 5.84 10.28 -16.30
CA TYR A 571 5.09 9.08 -15.91
C TYR A 571 3.88 9.49 -15.07
N PRO A 572 2.73 8.85 -15.22
CA PRO A 572 1.57 9.22 -14.41
C PRO A 572 1.68 8.61 -13.01
N ASP A 573 1.17 9.33 -12.00
CA ASP A 573 1.02 8.79 -10.66
C ASP A 573 0.38 7.39 -10.67
N ALA A 574 0.81 6.53 -9.75
CA ALA A 574 0.24 5.20 -9.56
C ALA A 574 -1.24 5.27 -9.18
N ASN A 575 -2.05 4.34 -9.68
CA ASN A 575 -3.51 4.32 -9.51
C ASN A 575 -4.12 2.90 -9.54
N PHE A 576 -3.38 1.88 -9.06
CA PHE A 576 -3.75 0.47 -9.14
C PHE A 576 -3.95 -0.02 -10.59
N THR A 577 -3.07 0.38 -11.50
CA THR A 577 -2.97 -0.18 -12.83
C THR A 577 -1.60 -0.79 -13.03
N LEU A 578 -1.50 -1.73 -13.98
CA LEU A 578 -0.24 -2.43 -14.27
C LEU A 578 0.83 -1.44 -14.75
N ARG A 579 2.00 -1.46 -14.13
CA ARG A 579 3.12 -0.54 -14.38
C ARG A 579 4.46 -1.28 -14.38
N VAL A 580 5.42 -0.74 -15.12
CA VAL A 580 6.82 -1.13 -15.11
C VAL A 580 7.65 -0.05 -14.43
N SER A 581 8.48 -0.44 -13.48
CA SER A 581 9.57 0.39 -12.96
C SER A 581 10.88 -0.36 -13.12
N TYR A 582 11.96 0.31 -13.50
CA TYR A 582 13.24 -0.32 -13.79
C TYR A 582 14.38 0.41 -13.11
N GLY A 583 15.48 -0.27 -12.89
CA GLY A 583 16.68 0.24 -12.23
C GLY A 583 17.79 -0.78 -12.21
N ASN A 584 18.74 -0.60 -11.29
CA ASN A 584 19.85 -1.53 -11.11
C ASN A 584 19.88 -2.04 -9.67
N VAL A 585 20.39 -3.24 -9.52
CA VAL A 585 20.72 -3.82 -8.22
C VAL A 585 21.89 -3.04 -7.62
N ASN A 586 21.68 -2.36 -6.50
CA ASN A 586 22.75 -1.62 -5.84
C ASN A 586 22.45 -1.35 -4.36
N GLY A 587 23.53 -1.26 -3.60
CA GLY A 587 23.50 -0.77 -2.24
C GLY A 587 23.29 0.75 -2.18
N TYR A 588 23.38 1.32 -0.98
CA TYR A 588 23.28 2.76 -0.77
C TYR A 588 23.90 3.20 0.55
N SER A 589 24.13 4.50 0.70
CA SER A 589 24.59 5.10 1.95
C SER A 589 23.42 5.80 2.66
N PRO A 590 22.85 5.21 3.72
CA PRO A 590 21.72 5.78 4.44
C PRO A 590 22.08 7.04 5.24
N LYS A 591 23.36 7.15 5.63
CA LYS A 591 23.95 8.27 6.38
C LYS A 591 25.45 8.29 6.23
N ASP A 592 26.09 9.35 6.73
CA ASP A 592 27.55 9.51 6.73
C ASP A 592 28.26 8.30 7.34
N ALA A 593 29.34 7.86 6.67
CA ALA A 593 30.20 6.73 7.05
C ALA A 593 29.51 5.35 7.12
N VAL A 594 28.32 5.18 6.55
CA VAL A 594 27.61 3.89 6.48
C VAL A 594 27.28 3.55 5.04
N TYR A 595 27.61 2.33 4.61
CA TYR A 595 27.21 1.77 3.34
C TYR A 595 26.50 0.44 3.56
N TYR A 596 25.32 0.29 3.00
CA TYR A 596 24.56 -0.96 2.96
C TYR A 596 24.79 -1.68 1.65
N LYS A 597 25.23 -2.95 1.74
CA LYS A 597 25.34 -3.84 0.57
C LYS A 597 23.95 -4.09 -0.04
N HIS A 598 23.95 -4.46 -1.32
CA HIS A 598 22.74 -4.75 -2.07
C HIS A 598 22.08 -6.09 -1.72
N PHE A 599 22.70 -6.99 -0.96
CA PHE A 599 22.12 -8.30 -0.59
C PHE A 599 22.33 -8.65 0.88
N THR A 600 21.50 -9.56 1.35
CA THR A 600 21.58 -10.22 2.67
C THR A 600 21.68 -11.72 2.51
N THR A 601 22.18 -12.42 3.52
CA THR A 601 22.40 -13.86 3.51
C THR A 601 21.76 -14.55 4.72
N LEU A 602 21.69 -15.88 4.68
CA LEU A 602 21.20 -16.67 5.80
C LEU A 602 22.03 -16.48 7.07
N ASP A 603 23.34 -16.12 6.95
CA ASP A 603 24.16 -15.75 8.10
C ASP A 603 23.53 -14.64 8.92
N GLY A 604 22.96 -13.62 8.25
CA GLY A 604 22.31 -12.49 8.92
C GLY A 604 20.99 -12.86 9.64
N ILE A 605 20.33 -13.96 9.26
CA ILE A 605 19.21 -14.51 10.02
C ILE A 605 19.76 -15.09 11.35
N MET A 606 20.85 -15.87 11.29
CA MET A 606 21.47 -16.46 12.47
C MET A 606 22.09 -15.41 13.40
N GLU A 607 22.68 -14.34 12.84
CA GLU A 607 23.20 -13.20 13.62
C GLU A 607 22.10 -12.45 14.39
N LYS A 608 20.89 -12.40 13.84
CA LYS A 608 19.73 -11.74 14.45
C LYS A 608 18.96 -12.65 15.40
N GLU A 609 19.25 -13.94 15.43
CA GLU A 609 18.52 -14.90 16.25
C GLU A 609 18.47 -14.48 17.71
N ASP A 610 17.27 -14.40 18.26
CA ASP A 610 17.01 -14.16 19.67
C ASP A 610 15.74 -14.94 20.09
N PRO A 611 15.88 -16.04 20.85
CA PRO A 611 14.75 -16.87 21.25
C PRO A 611 13.78 -16.15 22.20
N ASP A 612 14.21 -15.06 22.84
CA ASP A 612 13.38 -14.27 23.75
C ASP A 612 12.55 -13.22 22.99
N ILE A 613 12.87 -12.96 21.72
CA ILE A 613 12.16 -12.02 20.86
C ILE A 613 11.43 -12.78 19.76
N TYR A 614 10.11 -12.82 19.82
CA TYR A 614 9.27 -13.56 18.87
C TYR A 614 9.62 -13.31 17.39
N ASP A 615 9.93 -12.06 17.03
CA ASP A 615 10.25 -11.65 15.67
C ASP A 615 11.58 -12.24 15.14
N TYR A 616 12.45 -12.72 16.02
CA TYR A 616 13.79 -13.23 15.69
C TYR A 616 14.00 -14.72 16.07
N VAL A 617 12.93 -15.45 16.31
CA VAL A 617 13.02 -16.90 16.54
C VAL A 617 13.34 -17.62 15.22
N VAL A 618 14.38 -18.45 15.23
CA VAL A 618 14.78 -19.32 14.11
C VAL A 618 14.30 -20.74 14.37
N THR A 619 13.71 -21.41 13.37
CA THR A 619 13.28 -22.81 13.50
C THR A 619 14.48 -23.77 13.54
N ASP A 620 14.35 -24.87 14.26
CA ASP A 620 15.40 -25.92 14.35
C ASP A 620 15.75 -26.46 12.95
N ARG A 621 14.75 -26.61 12.07
CA ARG A 621 14.98 -27.09 10.70
C ARG A 621 15.82 -26.11 9.87
N LEU A 622 15.57 -24.80 9.98
CA LEU A 622 16.36 -23.80 9.26
C LEU A 622 17.80 -23.75 9.80
N ARG A 623 17.98 -23.91 11.11
CA ARG A 623 19.28 -23.98 11.76
C ARG A 623 20.05 -25.22 11.32
N GLU A 624 19.42 -26.39 11.27
CA GLU A 624 20.03 -27.64 10.77
C GLU A 624 20.54 -27.47 9.33
N LEU A 625 19.72 -26.90 8.44
CA LEU A 625 20.11 -26.64 7.05
C LEU A 625 21.27 -25.65 6.94
N TYR A 626 21.33 -24.65 7.83
CA TYR A 626 22.42 -23.70 7.93
C TYR A 626 23.73 -24.36 8.40
N GLU A 627 23.69 -25.15 9.49
CA GLU A 627 24.86 -25.83 10.06
C GLU A 627 25.45 -26.86 9.11
N THR A 628 24.61 -27.58 8.40
CA THR A 628 25.02 -28.57 7.40
C THR A 628 25.38 -27.98 6.04
N LYS A 629 25.06 -26.68 5.82
CA LYS A 629 25.19 -25.99 4.54
C LYS A 629 24.50 -26.74 3.38
N ASP A 630 23.37 -27.40 3.67
CA ASP A 630 22.60 -28.10 2.65
C ASP A 630 21.77 -27.12 1.80
N TYR A 631 22.47 -26.22 1.11
CA TYR A 631 21.85 -25.22 0.23
C TYR A 631 21.62 -25.73 -1.19
N GLY A 632 22.23 -26.86 -1.56
CA GLY A 632 22.09 -27.46 -2.89
C GLY A 632 22.43 -26.51 -4.03
N GLN A 633 21.58 -26.44 -5.05
CA GLN A 633 21.76 -25.57 -6.22
C GLN A 633 21.41 -24.09 -5.97
N TYR A 634 20.98 -23.73 -4.74
CA TYR A 634 20.52 -22.38 -4.39
C TYR A 634 21.62 -21.52 -3.81
N ALA A 635 22.77 -22.11 -3.47
CA ALA A 635 23.95 -21.36 -3.05
C ALA A 635 24.49 -20.45 -4.16
N ASP A 636 24.99 -19.28 -3.80
CA ASP A 636 25.72 -18.43 -4.72
C ASP A 636 27.15 -18.99 -4.99
N LYS A 637 27.90 -18.34 -5.90
CA LYS A 637 29.25 -18.75 -6.28
C LYS A 637 30.26 -18.83 -5.12
N ASP A 638 29.96 -18.11 -4.02
CA ASP A 638 30.79 -18.08 -2.80
C ASP A 638 30.31 -19.08 -1.75
N GLY A 639 29.28 -19.86 -2.04
CA GLY A 639 28.69 -20.87 -1.16
C GLY A 639 27.73 -20.31 -0.12
N ASN A 640 27.25 -19.06 -0.25
CA ASN A 640 26.28 -18.46 0.64
C ASN A 640 24.86 -18.61 0.09
N LEU A 641 23.89 -18.69 0.96
CA LEU A 641 22.48 -18.58 0.59
C LEU A 641 22.01 -17.14 0.75
N ARG A 642 21.76 -16.47 -0.36
CA ARG A 642 21.25 -15.09 -0.35
C ARG A 642 19.75 -15.12 -0.02
N VAL A 643 19.32 -14.20 0.88
CA VAL A 643 17.93 -14.12 1.37
C VAL A 643 17.16 -13.04 0.62
N GLY A 644 17.75 -11.87 0.44
CA GLY A 644 17.11 -10.76 -0.25
C GLY A 644 18.12 -9.78 -0.84
N PHE A 645 17.62 -8.91 -1.71
CA PHE A 645 18.41 -7.87 -2.35
C PHE A 645 17.65 -6.55 -2.47
N ALA A 646 18.41 -5.48 -2.67
CA ALA A 646 17.93 -4.13 -2.87
C ALA A 646 18.27 -3.64 -4.28
N ALA A 647 17.36 -2.91 -4.90
CA ALA A 647 17.53 -2.31 -6.22
C ALA A 647 16.88 -0.91 -6.28
N SER A 648 17.23 -0.12 -7.29
CA SER A 648 16.73 1.25 -7.45
C SER A 648 15.38 1.35 -8.18
N ASN A 649 14.61 0.28 -8.25
CA ASN A 649 13.29 0.31 -8.87
C ASN A 649 12.31 1.16 -8.04
N HIS A 650 11.60 2.08 -8.69
CA HIS A 650 10.60 2.91 -8.03
C HIS A 650 9.34 2.09 -7.72
N THR A 651 9.09 1.79 -6.45
CA THR A 651 7.94 1.00 -5.99
C THR A 651 7.13 1.74 -4.93
N THR A 652 5.86 1.38 -4.80
CA THR A 652 4.96 1.84 -3.73
C THR A 652 4.08 0.70 -3.24
N GLY A 653 3.25 0.93 -2.23
CA GLY A 653 2.24 -0.03 -1.81
C GLY A 653 1.44 -0.57 -3.00
N GLY A 654 1.15 -1.89 -3.04
CA GLY A 654 0.57 -2.57 -4.19
C GLY A 654 1.60 -3.33 -5.05
N ASN A 655 2.87 -2.89 -5.06
CA ASN A 655 3.97 -3.67 -5.62
C ASN A 655 4.37 -4.87 -4.75
N SER A 656 3.80 -5.05 -3.58
CA SER A 656 3.95 -6.29 -2.79
C SER A 656 3.53 -7.49 -3.63
N GLY A 657 4.45 -8.50 -3.76
CA GLY A 657 4.27 -9.68 -4.59
C GLY A 657 4.49 -9.43 -6.10
N SER A 658 5.08 -8.30 -6.49
CA SER A 658 5.46 -8.07 -7.89
C SER A 658 6.71 -8.85 -8.25
N PRO A 659 6.78 -9.50 -9.43
CA PRO A 659 7.99 -10.11 -9.94
C PRO A 659 9.08 -9.06 -10.13
N VAL A 660 10.31 -9.41 -9.74
CA VAL A 660 11.54 -8.70 -10.12
C VAL A 660 12.21 -9.52 -11.19
N LEU A 661 12.39 -8.92 -12.34
CA LEU A 661 12.86 -9.58 -13.55
C LEU A 661 14.25 -9.06 -13.92
N ASN A 662 15.10 -9.94 -14.47
CA ASN A 662 16.40 -9.59 -14.99
C ASN A 662 16.33 -9.04 -16.43
N ALA A 663 17.49 -8.77 -17.03
CA ALA A 663 17.64 -8.26 -18.40
C ALA A 663 16.93 -9.14 -19.47
N LYS A 664 16.81 -10.44 -19.21
CA LYS A 664 16.20 -11.43 -20.11
C LYS A 664 14.70 -11.66 -19.85
N GLY A 665 14.11 -10.99 -18.86
CA GLY A 665 12.73 -11.19 -18.45
C GLY A 665 12.51 -12.43 -17.59
N GLU A 666 13.55 -12.98 -16.99
CA GLU A 666 13.50 -14.13 -16.08
C GLU A 666 13.29 -13.65 -14.64
N LEU A 667 12.55 -14.42 -13.85
CA LEU A 667 12.25 -14.11 -12.46
C LEU A 667 13.50 -14.33 -11.59
N VAL A 668 13.96 -13.26 -10.92
CA VAL A 668 15.11 -13.26 -10.00
C VAL A 668 14.75 -12.91 -8.56
N GLY A 669 13.54 -12.40 -8.33
CA GLY A 669 13.07 -12.05 -7.00
C GLY A 669 11.61 -11.66 -6.95
N VAL A 670 11.10 -11.46 -5.73
CA VAL A 670 9.74 -10.99 -5.46
C VAL A 670 9.83 -9.74 -4.60
N ASN A 671 9.31 -8.63 -5.10
CA ASN A 671 9.29 -7.37 -4.36
C ASN A 671 8.30 -7.46 -3.19
N PHE A 672 8.73 -7.03 -1.99
CA PHE A 672 7.83 -7.04 -0.83
C PHE A 672 7.86 -5.76 0.00
N ASP A 673 8.92 -4.95 -0.07
CA ASP A 673 9.06 -3.74 0.73
C ASP A 673 9.96 -2.72 0.02
N ARG A 674 10.20 -1.60 0.67
CA ARG A 674 11.22 -0.59 0.33
C ARG A 674 11.93 -0.12 1.60
N CYS A 675 13.15 0.41 1.44
CA CYS A 675 13.93 0.90 2.56
C CYS A 675 13.30 2.14 3.20
N TRP A 676 13.53 2.32 4.49
CA TRP A 676 12.96 3.42 5.27
C TRP A 676 13.35 4.79 4.75
N GLU A 677 14.60 4.94 4.31
CA GLU A 677 15.13 6.16 3.72
C GLU A 677 14.46 6.52 2.39
N GLY A 678 13.81 5.55 1.75
CA GLY A 678 13.06 5.71 0.50
C GLY A 678 11.55 5.88 0.67
N THR A 679 11.02 5.96 1.91
CA THR A 679 9.56 6.04 2.15
C THR A 679 8.89 7.29 1.58
N MET A 680 9.67 8.37 1.34
CA MET A 680 9.18 9.59 0.70
C MET A 680 8.97 9.46 -0.82
N SER A 681 9.37 8.36 -1.45
CA SER A 681 9.28 8.18 -2.91
C SER A 681 7.85 8.19 -3.47
N ASP A 682 6.83 8.20 -2.62
CA ASP A 682 5.44 8.46 -3.04
C ASP A 682 5.19 9.95 -3.38
N LEU A 683 6.06 10.86 -2.91
CA LEU A 683 6.00 12.31 -3.09
C LEU A 683 7.16 12.84 -3.93
N MET A 684 8.34 12.26 -3.75
CA MET A 684 9.59 12.64 -4.42
C MET A 684 10.56 11.46 -4.38
N TYR A 685 11.06 11.04 -5.52
CA TYR A 685 12.06 9.97 -5.61
C TYR A 685 13.48 10.52 -5.41
N ASP A 686 14.30 9.81 -4.60
CA ASP A 686 15.73 10.10 -4.42
C ASP A 686 16.56 8.90 -4.89
N PRO A 687 17.24 8.98 -6.03
CA PRO A 687 18.01 7.86 -6.59
C PRO A 687 19.16 7.42 -5.70
N ASN A 688 19.61 8.26 -4.77
CA ASN A 688 20.72 7.92 -3.88
C ASN A 688 20.32 6.94 -2.78
N VAL A 689 19.06 6.95 -2.34
CA VAL A 689 18.61 6.16 -1.19
C VAL A 689 17.34 5.35 -1.43
N CYS A 690 16.50 5.68 -2.41
CA CYS A 690 15.30 4.89 -2.69
C CYS A 690 15.70 3.53 -3.22
N ARG A 691 15.38 2.49 -2.44
CA ARG A 691 15.56 1.09 -2.82
C ARG A 691 14.31 0.29 -2.51
N ASN A 692 13.87 -0.48 -3.49
CA ASN A 692 12.93 -1.56 -3.22
C ASN A 692 13.69 -2.74 -2.59
N ILE A 693 12.96 -3.56 -1.83
CA ILE A 693 13.49 -4.74 -1.16
C ILE A 693 12.77 -5.96 -1.71
N SER A 694 13.55 -6.94 -2.16
CA SER A 694 13.04 -8.15 -2.79
C SER A 694 13.64 -9.40 -2.17
N ILE A 695 12.84 -10.47 -2.12
CA ILE A 695 13.36 -11.80 -1.80
C ILE A 695 14.22 -12.25 -2.96
N ASP A 696 15.39 -12.84 -2.69
CA ASP A 696 16.14 -13.58 -3.70
C ASP A 696 15.36 -14.85 -4.04
N ILE A 697 15.13 -15.08 -5.34
CA ILE A 697 14.30 -16.20 -5.79
C ILE A 697 14.90 -17.57 -5.40
N ARG A 698 16.22 -17.65 -5.18
CA ARG A 698 16.89 -18.87 -4.73
C ARG A 698 16.54 -19.18 -3.28
N TYR A 699 16.31 -18.16 -2.42
CA TYR A 699 15.83 -18.38 -1.05
C TYR A 699 14.39 -18.92 -1.04
N PHE A 700 13.53 -18.39 -1.90
CA PHE A 700 12.19 -18.94 -2.09
C PHE A 700 12.25 -20.42 -2.47
N LEU A 701 13.02 -20.77 -3.51
CA LEU A 701 13.15 -22.18 -3.96
C LEU A 701 13.78 -23.08 -2.90
N PHE A 702 14.78 -22.60 -2.16
CA PHE A 702 15.39 -23.31 -1.06
C PHE A 702 14.37 -23.64 0.04
N ILE A 703 13.53 -22.65 0.42
CA ILE A 703 12.50 -22.91 1.42
C ILE A 703 11.47 -23.94 0.91
N VAL A 704 11.04 -23.86 -0.34
CA VAL A 704 10.10 -24.83 -0.93
C VAL A 704 10.69 -26.24 -0.96
N ASP A 705 11.92 -26.37 -1.47
CA ASP A 705 12.56 -27.68 -1.69
C ASP A 705 13.14 -28.26 -0.39
N LYS A 706 14.10 -27.56 0.23
CA LYS A 706 14.90 -28.09 1.34
C LYS A 706 14.24 -27.99 2.71
N TYR A 707 13.60 -26.84 2.96
CA TYR A 707 12.95 -26.60 4.23
C TYR A 707 11.61 -27.33 4.34
N ALA A 708 10.74 -27.12 3.38
CA ALA A 708 9.38 -27.65 3.36
C ALA A 708 9.27 -29.10 2.82
N GLY A 709 10.25 -29.56 2.06
CA GLY A 709 10.18 -30.87 1.38
C GLY A 709 9.13 -30.91 0.27
N ALA A 710 8.68 -29.74 -0.22
CA ALA A 710 7.69 -29.61 -1.29
C ALA A 710 8.34 -29.48 -2.69
N GLY A 711 9.51 -30.08 -2.89
CA GLY A 711 10.29 -30.02 -4.13
C GLY A 711 9.53 -30.47 -5.39
N TYR A 712 8.46 -31.26 -5.25
CA TYR A 712 7.59 -31.64 -6.36
C TYR A 712 6.97 -30.42 -7.08
N LEU A 713 6.82 -29.28 -6.40
CA LEU A 713 6.32 -28.05 -7.02
C LEU A 713 7.30 -27.48 -8.05
N LEU A 714 8.60 -27.79 -7.93
CA LEU A 714 9.62 -27.35 -8.87
C LEU A 714 9.51 -28.08 -10.23
N ASP A 715 8.90 -29.28 -10.24
CA ASP A 715 8.73 -30.07 -11.47
C ASP A 715 7.76 -29.42 -12.48
N GLU A 716 6.93 -28.50 -12.01
CA GLU A 716 6.02 -27.72 -12.88
C GLU A 716 6.57 -26.34 -13.27
N MET A 717 7.70 -25.91 -12.69
CA MET A 717 8.39 -24.66 -12.98
C MET A 717 9.46 -24.84 -14.07
N THR A 718 9.86 -23.74 -14.71
CA THR A 718 11.02 -23.72 -15.61
C THR A 718 12.18 -23.03 -14.91
N LEU A 719 13.20 -23.82 -14.53
CA LEU A 719 14.40 -23.29 -13.86
C LEU A 719 15.51 -23.11 -14.90
N ILE A 720 16.09 -21.89 -14.98
CA ILE A 720 17.22 -21.51 -15.85
C ILE A 720 18.49 -21.49 -14.98
N LYS A 721 19.55 -22.18 -15.47
CA LYS A 721 20.87 -22.29 -14.81
C LYS A 721 21.91 -21.50 -15.57
#